data_cecae3cb42b911ed607a06ed69bc8dca
#
_entry.id   cecae3cb42b911ed607a06ed69bc8dca
#
_cell.length_a   1.000
_cell.length_b   1.000
_cell.length_c   1.000
_cell.angle_alpha   90.00
_cell.angle_beta   90.00
_cell.angle_gamma   90.00
#
_symmetry.space_group_name_H-M   'P 1'
#
loop_
_entity.id
_entity.type
_entity.pdbx_description
1 polymer ?
#
loop_
_entity_poly.entity_id
_entity_poly.type
_entity_poly.pdbx_seq_one_letter_code
_entity_poly.pdbx_strand_id
1 'polypeptide(L)'
;MGFSGHRPEIRDHWLGGDRVRPWVAVADVQFGPMRFHPDQLQVLLVFTKEDNQCNGFCRACEKAGFMCTVTKEAQTALSCFLDKHHDIIIIDHRNSRHLDAEALCRSIRSSKLSENTVIIGVVRRVDREESCVMSLIAAGFTRRYIENPSPMACYNELLQLEFGEVRSQLKLRACNSMFAALEKSQEAIEITSEDHIIQYANPAFETTMGYQSGELIGKEIAEVPINEKKADLLDTINSCKEWQGIYSVRKKNGDNVQQNVKIIPVIGQGGKVRHYVSIIRVCNGNNKAEKIAECVQTDSCADNQSGKHKDRRKSSLDVKTVASRTNEVSSQRRHSSMARIHSMTIEAPITKVINIINAAQESSPMPVTEALDRVLEILRTTELYSPQFGAKDADPHANDLVGGLVSDGLRRLSGNEYVLSTKNLQQAPSSSSVPIPLHDVPSQITRAMDKEEYWDFNIFELEAATHKRPLIYLGLKVFARFGVCEFLKCSEATLRSWLQVIEANYHASNPYHNSTHSADVLHATAYFLCKERIKQTLDPLDEVGALIAATIHDVDHPGRTNSFLCNAGSELAILYNDMAVLEHHHAALAFQLTTGDDKCNIFKNMERNDYQTLRQGIIDMVLATEMTKHFEHVNKFVNIINKPLVALEEDEETDTDQEAINTMLRTPENRTLIKRMLIKCADVSNPCRPLEQCIEWAARISEEYFSQTDEEKHRDLPVVMPVFDRNTCSIPKSQISFIDYFITDMFDAWDAFVDLPELMQHLDNNFKYWKGLDDMKLRSLRPPPE
;
A
#
# COMPACT_ATOMS: atom_id res chain seq x y z
N MET A 1 35.77 61.27 -0.16
CA MET A 1 35.22 60.72 1.08
C MET A 1 34.61 59.39 0.73
N GLY A 2 35.37 58.35 1.01
CA GLY A 2 35.02 56.97 0.62
C GLY A 2 34.11 56.32 1.67
N PHE A 3 33.03 55.80 1.21
CA PHE A 3 32.25 54.84 2.00
C PHE A 3 32.75 53.41 1.66
N SER A 4 33.45 52.83 2.64
CA SER A 4 33.79 51.40 2.61
C SER A 4 32.56 50.61 3.08
N GLY A 5 31.85 50.03 2.13
CA GLY A 5 30.76 49.09 2.45
C GLY A 5 31.33 47.74 2.92
N HIS A 6 31.10 47.41 4.17
CA HIS A 6 31.30 46.06 4.64
C HIS A 6 30.19 45.17 4.04
N ARG A 7 30.55 44.28 3.14
CA ARG A 7 29.69 43.13 2.79
C ARG A 7 29.72 42.16 3.96
N PRO A 8 28.55 41.70 4.40
CA PRO A 8 28.51 40.61 5.37
C PRO A 8 29.10 39.33 4.76
N GLU A 9 30.00 38.67 5.48
CA GLU A 9 30.55 37.37 5.12
C GLU A 9 29.43 36.31 5.02
N ILE A 10 29.04 36.02 3.80
CA ILE A 10 28.27 34.80 3.46
C ILE A 10 29.30 33.70 3.41
N ARG A 11 29.40 32.89 4.43
CA ARG A 11 30.22 31.67 4.42
C ARG A 11 29.50 30.57 3.66
N ASP A 12 29.76 30.49 2.38
CA ASP A 12 29.58 29.26 1.62
C ASP A 12 30.64 28.27 2.12
N HIS A 13 30.25 27.31 2.95
CA HIS A 13 31.16 26.24 3.38
C HIS A 13 31.42 25.29 2.20
N TRP A 14 32.37 25.66 1.37
CA TRP A 14 33.04 24.75 0.45
C TRP A 14 34.27 24.17 1.16
N LEU A 15 34.13 22.97 1.68
CA LEU A 15 35.31 22.14 1.97
C LEU A 15 35.58 21.28 0.74
N GLY A 16 36.66 21.61 0.05
CA GLY A 16 37.18 20.86 -1.08
C GLY A 16 37.61 19.45 -0.66
N GLY A 17 37.11 18.49 -1.38
CA GLY A 17 37.49 17.09 -1.32
C GLY A 17 36.64 16.33 -2.31
N ASP A 18 37.24 15.92 -3.44
CA ASP A 18 36.65 15.05 -4.44
C ASP A 18 36.18 13.73 -3.77
N ARG A 19 34.92 13.68 -3.37
CA ARG A 19 34.19 12.46 -3.15
C ARG A 19 32.88 12.55 -3.93
N VAL A 20 32.80 11.75 -4.97
CA VAL A 20 31.57 11.49 -5.73
C VAL A 20 30.45 11.22 -4.72
N ARG A 21 29.47 12.13 -4.66
CA ARG A 21 28.30 11.98 -3.79
C ARG A 21 27.34 11.01 -4.43
N PRO A 22 26.72 10.08 -3.68
CA PRO A 22 25.60 9.34 -4.21
C PRO A 22 24.44 10.34 -4.38
N TRP A 23 24.07 10.63 -5.60
CA TRP A 23 22.84 11.32 -5.95
C TRP A 23 21.70 10.40 -5.53
N VAL A 24 21.00 10.71 -4.46
CA VAL A 24 19.61 10.30 -4.37
C VAL A 24 18.94 11.02 -5.51
N ALA A 25 18.65 10.32 -6.59
CA ALA A 25 17.91 10.88 -7.71
C ALA A 25 16.59 11.36 -7.13
N VAL A 26 16.40 12.68 -7.06
CA VAL A 26 15.11 13.26 -6.69
C VAL A 26 14.13 12.76 -7.74
N ALA A 27 13.28 11.84 -7.40
CA ALA A 27 12.36 11.22 -8.33
C ALA A 27 11.48 12.32 -8.93
N ASP A 28 11.39 12.35 -10.25
CA ASP A 28 10.60 13.32 -11.00
C ASP A 28 9.18 13.39 -10.40
N VAL A 29 8.74 14.58 -10.05
CA VAL A 29 7.35 14.79 -9.62
C VAL A 29 6.51 14.83 -10.89
N GLN A 30 5.73 13.77 -11.12
CA GLN A 30 4.80 13.71 -12.24
C GLN A 30 3.43 14.23 -11.79
N PHE A 31 2.87 15.14 -12.60
CA PHE A 31 1.50 15.62 -12.43
C PHE A 31 0.78 15.59 -13.79
N GLY A 32 -0.03 14.55 -14.01
CA GLY A 32 -0.60 14.25 -15.31
C GLY A 32 0.51 14.05 -16.36
N PRO A 33 0.45 14.72 -17.54
CA PRO A 33 1.50 14.66 -18.55
C PRO A 33 2.74 15.51 -18.20
N MET A 34 2.67 16.35 -17.16
CA MET A 34 3.78 17.23 -16.77
C MET A 34 4.78 16.47 -15.91
N ARG A 35 6.08 16.63 -16.26
CA ARG A 35 7.20 16.13 -15.46
C ARG A 35 7.97 17.34 -14.92
N PHE A 36 8.19 17.33 -13.62
CA PHE A 36 9.02 18.33 -12.96
C PHE A 36 10.33 17.67 -12.56
N HIS A 37 11.43 18.26 -13.05
CA HIS A 37 12.74 18.00 -12.48
C HIS A 37 12.89 18.99 -11.30
N PRO A 38 12.75 18.57 -10.05
CA PRO A 38 12.97 19.49 -8.96
C PRO A 38 14.44 19.90 -8.98
N ASP A 39 14.65 21.21 -9.04
CA ASP A 39 15.97 21.77 -8.71
C ASP A 39 16.33 21.34 -7.28
N GLN A 40 17.62 21.34 -6.98
CA GLN A 40 18.11 21.01 -5.65
C GLN A 40 17.43 21.92 -4.61
N LEU A 41 16.72 21.31 -3.63
CA LEU A 41 15.92 22.06 -2.66
C LEU A 41 16.79 23.03 -1.85
N GLN A 42 16.26 24.23 -1.68
CA GLN A 42 16.91 25.34 -0.96
C GLN A 42 16.37 25.39 0.47
N VAL A 43 17.24 25.23 1.45
CA VAL A 43 16.91 25.28 2.88
C VAL A 43 17.58 26.48 3.54
N LEU A 44 16.81 27.32 4.21
CA LEU A 44 17.31 28.43 5.01
C LEU A 44 17.20 28.08 6.50
N LEU A 45 18.33 28.05 7.18
CA LEU A 45 18.41 27.86 8.62
C LEU A 45 18.62 29.22 9.32
N VAL A 46 17.74 29.58 10.23
CA VAL A 46 17.82 30.84 11.00
C VAL A 46 18.05 30.50 12.46
N PHE A 47 19.32 30.51 12.86
CA PHE A 47 19.76 30.18 14.22
C PHE A 47 20.73 31.26 14.74
N THR A 48 20.41 31.84 15.90
CA THR A 48 21.28 32.88 16.50
C THR A 48 22.68 32.36 16.89
N LYS A 49 22.78 31.03 17.12
CA LYS A 49 24.04 30.34 17.42
C LYS A 49 24.10 29.05 16.60
N GLU A 50 25.27 28.72 16.11
CA GLU A 50 25.56 27.43 15.48
C GLU A 50 25.75 26.37 16.60
N ASP A 51 24.65 25.97 17.21
CA ASP A 51 24.63 24.93 18.25
C ASP A 51 24.45 23.53 17.65
N ASN A 52 24.33 22.51 18.49
CA ASN A 52 24.17 21.12 18.04
C ASN A 52 22.89 20.91 17.21
N GLN A 53 21.83 21.70 17.44
CA GLN A 53 20.59 21.60 16.67
C GLN A 53 20.78 22.18 15.25
N CYS A 54 21.42 23.34 15.12
CA CYS A 54 21.79 23.92 13.83
C CYS A 54 22.69 22.96 13.04
N ASN A 55 23.74 22.44 13.70
CA ASN A 55 24.66 21.48 13.09
C ASN A 55 23.97 20.17 12.70
N GLY A 56 22.97 19.73 13.47
CA GLY A 56 22.12 18.59 13.15
C GLY A 56 21.40 18.77 11.80
N PHE A 57 20.75 19.92 11.60
CA PHE A 57 20.10 20.25 10.33
C PHE A 57 21.11 20.47 9.18
N CYS A 58 22.26 21.08 9.42
CA CYS A 58 23.29 21.22 8.38
C CYS A 58 23.74 19.85 7.83
N ARG A 59 24.06 18.91 8.74
CA ARG A 59 24.46 17.54 8.33
C ARG A 59 23.30 16.79 7.66
N ALA A 60 22.08 17.03 8.12
CA ALA A 60 20.90 16.45 7.49
C ALA A 60 20.69 16.96 6.06
N CYS A 61 20.85 18.27 5.81
CA CYS A 61 20.82 18.86 4.49
C CYS A 61 21.92 18.30 3.59
N GLU A 62 23.16 18.17 4.10
CA GLU A 62 24.27 17.55 3.35
C GLU A 62 23.94 16.11 2.95
N LYS A 63 23.38 15.33 3.89
CA LYS A 63 22.99 13.95 3.63
C LYS A 63 21.83 13.84 2.63
N ALA A 64 20.85 14.76 2.69
CA ALA A 64 19.71 14.82 1.77
C ALA A 64 20.09 15.39 0.39
N GLY A 65 21.27 15.98 0.25
CA GLY A 65 21.69 16.67 -0.98
C GLY A 65 21.02 18.03 -1.19
N PHE A 66 20.47 18.64 -0.12
CA PHE A 66 19.83 19.96 -0.17
C PHE A 66 20.87 21.07 -0.06
N MET A 67 20.60 22.20 -0.72
CA MET A 67 21.41 23.41 -0.55
C MET A 67 21.03 24.12 0.74
N CYS A 68 21.98 24.31 1.63
CA CYS A 68 21.75 24.87 2.95
C CYS A 68 22.39 26.25 3.09
N THR A 69 21.61 27.24 3.49
CA THR A 69 22.08 28.57 3.86
C THR A 69 21.82 28.81 5.34
N VAL A 70 22.82 29.23 6.10
CA VAL A 70 22.66 29.51 7.54
C VAL A 70 22.75 31.02 7.78
N THR A 71 21.81 31.58 8.54
CA THR A 71 21.80 32.98 8.95
C THR A 71 21.59 33.12 10.46
N LYS A 72 22.12 34.18 11.06
CA LYS A 72 22.08 34.43 12.50
C LYS A 72 21.09 35.51 12.91
N GLU A 73 20.71 36.38 12.00
CA GLU A 73 19.90 37.56 12.23
C GLU A 73 18.65 37.58 11.37
N ALA A 74 17.53 38.06 11.92
CA ALA A 74 16.25 38.11 11.22
C ALA A 74 16.30 38.94 9.93
N GLN A 75 17.01 40.08 9.96
CA GLN A 75 17.10 40.97 8.78
C GLN A 75 17.89 40.32 7.64
N THR A 76 19.00 39.65 7.98
CA THR A 76 19.79 38.89 6.99
C THR A 76 18.99 37.73 6.41
N ALA A 77 18.23 37.02 7.25
CA ALA A 77 17.37 35.92 6.83
C ALA A 77 16.29 36.40 5.84
N LEU A 78 15.65 37.52 6.14
CA LEU A 78 14.63 38.12 5.26
C LEU A 78 15.27 38.56 3.92
N SER A 79 16.43 39.21 3.95
CA SER A 79 17.15 39.58 2.73
C SER A 79 17.52 38.34 1.88
N CYS A 80 18.09 37.30 2.49
CA CYS A 80 18.41 36.04 1.81
C CYS A 80 17.19 35.41 1.16
N PHE A 81 16.04 35.42 1.85
CA PHE A 81 14.77 34.89 1.31
C PHE A 81 14.25 35.71 0.12
N LEU A 82 14.35 37.03 0.18
CA LEU A 82 13.90 37.90 -0.91
C LEU A 82 14.83 37.85 -2.15
N ASP A 83 16.13 37.65 -1.92
CA ASP A 83 17.12 37.53 -3.00
C ASP A 83 17.09 36.18 -3.69
N LYS A 84 16.84 35.11 -2.92
CA LYS A 84 16.84 33.73 -3.42
C LYS A 84 15.67 32.96 -2.80
N HIS A 85 14.86 32.34 -3.64
CA HIS A 85 13.76 31.49 -3.14
C HIS A 85 14.28 30.31 -2.32
N HIS A 86 13.66 30.05 -1.18
CA HIS A 86 13.91 28.89 -0.35
C HIS A 86 12.62 28.05 -0.21
N ASP A 87 12.75 26.76 -0.42
CA ASP A 87 11.62 25.80 -0.33
C ASP A 87 11.26 25.52 1.12
N ILE A 88 12.27 25.46 2.00
CA ILE A 88 12.11 25.17 3.43
C ILE A 88 12.86 26.25 4.23
N ILE A 89 12.22 26.80 5.26
CA ILE A 89 12.85 27.71 6.22
C ILE A 89 12.68 27.14 7.61
N ILE A 90 13.78 26.99 8.36
CA ILE A 90 13.78 26.49 9.74
C ILE A 90 14.26 27.61 10.65
N ILE A 91 13.36 28.07 11.53
CA ILE A 91 13.62 29.21 12.42
C ILE A 91 13.73 28.73 13.87
N ASP A 92 14.79 29.10 14.56
CA ASP A 92 14.99 28.80 15.97
C ASP A 92 14.06 29.64 16.85
N HIS A 93 13.03 29.05 17.39
CA HIS A 93 12.08 29.66 18.32
C HIS A 93 12.45 29.43 19.81
N ARG A 94 13.53 28.68 20.10
CA ARG A 94 13.92 28.35 21.48
C ARG A 94 14.43 29.55 22.29
N ASN A 95 14.80 30.64 21.64
CA ASN A 95 15.48 31.78 22.23
C ASN A 95 14.87 33.13 21.82
N SER A 96 13.64 33.38 22.23
CA SER A 96 12.86 34.59 21.90
C SER A 96 13.52 35.92 22.32
N ARG A 97 14.54 35.90 23.24
CA ARG A 97 15.25 37.12 23.65
C ARG A 97 16.21 37.65 22.60
N HIS A 98 16.66 36.82 21.66
CA HIS A 98 17.66 37.20 20.65
C HIS A 98 17.12 37.12 19.21
N LEU A 99 16.06 36.38 18.99
CA LEU A 99 15.37 36.25 17.69
C LEU A 99 13.85 36.19 17.94
N ASP A 100 13.15 37.21 17.46
CA ASP A 100 11.67 37.14 17.37
C ASP A 100 11.30 36.31 16.12
N ALA A 101 11.21 35.00 16.35
CA ALA A 101 10.91 34.04 15.28
C ALA A 101 9.51 34.23 14.66
N GLU A 102 8.52 34.65 15.47
CA GLU A 102 7.17 34.92 15.01
C GLU A 102 7.10 36.18 14.15
N ALA A 103 7.76 37.27 14.56
CA ALA A 103 7.82 38.48 13.78
C ALA A 103 8.53 38.26 12.43
N LEU A 104 9.61 37.46 12.43
CA LEU A 104 10.30 37.10 11.20
C LEU A 104 9.39 36.26 10.29
N CYS A 105 8.68 35.26 10.84
CA CYS A 105 7.76 34.45 10.07
C CYS A 105 6.65 35.29 9.43
N ARG A 106 6.02 36.19 10.21
CA ARG A 106 5.01 37.17 9.69
C ARG A 106 5.57 38.06 8.58
N SER A 107 6.81 38.52 8.72
CA SER A 107 7.48 39.33 7.69
C SER A 107 7.74 38.56 6.40
N ILE A 108 8.17 37.29 6.51
CA ILE A 108 8.34 36.40 5.35
C ILE A 108 6.98 36.14 4.69
N ARG A 109 5.93 35.85 5.48
CA ARG A 109 4.57 35.56 4.99
C ARG A 109 3.88 36.78 4.35
N SER A 110 4.28 37.97 4.68
CA SER A 110 3.76 39.18 4.00
C SER A 110 4.22 39.31 2.53
N SER A 111 5.23 38.55 2.12
CA SER A 111 5.72 38.47 0.75
C SER A 111 4.97 37.39 -0.05
N LYS A 112 4.51 37.74 -1.26
CA LYS A 112 3.93 36.76 -2.20
C LYS A 112 4.88 35.59 -2.55
N LEU A 113 6.19 35.80 -2.40
CA LEU A 113 7.21 34.77 -2.66
C LEU A 113 7.13 33.61 -1.65
N SER A 114 6.51 33.83 -0.48
CA SER A 114 6.40 32.82 0.58
C SER A 114 5.20 31.88 0.44
N GLU A 115 4.33 32.11 -0.56
CA GLU A 115 3.09 31.32 -0.74
C GLU A 115 3.32 29.81 -0.73
N ASN A 116 4.43 29.36 -1.34
CA ASN A 116 4.80 27.97 -1.48
C ASN A 116 6.02 27.57 -0.62
N THR A 117 6.37 28.34 0.39
CA THR A 117 7.51 28.07 1.27
C THR A 117 7.06 27.39 2.56
N VAL A 118 7.71 26.28 2.91
CA VAL A 118 7.45 25.58 4.19
C VAL A 118 8.28 26.23 5.29
N ILE A 119 7.63 26.73 6.36
CA ILE A 119 8.29 27.39 7.49
C ILE A 119 8.08 26.59 8.76
N ILE A 120 9.19 26.20 9.41
CA ILE A 120 9.18 25.40 10.65
C ILE A 120 9.79 26.18 11.80
N GLY A 121 9.14 26.13 12.97
CA GLY A 121 9.66 26.67 14.22
C GLY A 121 10.29 25.57 15.08
N VAL A 122 11.57 25.69 15.44
CA VAL A 122 12.25 24.79 16.39
C VAL A 122 11.92 25.23 17.81
N VAL A 123 11.21 24.37 18.58
CA VAL A 123 10.76 24.65 19.95
C VAL A 123 11.45 23.74 20.97
N ARG A 124 11.49 24.15 22.23
CA ARG A 124 12.04 23.34 23.32
C ARG A 124 11.13 22.16 23.67
N ARG A 125 11.70 21.10 24.21
CA ARG A 125 10.92 19.95 24.72
C ARG A 125 9.92 20.30 25.81
N VAL A 126 10.17 21.37 26.55
CA VAL A 126 9.31 21.83 27.65
C VAL A 126 8.08 22.59 27.15
N ASP A 127 8.15 23.21 25.98
CA ASP A 127 7.09 24.05 25.41
C ASP A 127 6.06 23.18 24.66
N ARG A 128 5.53 22.14 25.32
CA ARG A 128 4.56 21.19 24.71
C ARG A 128 3.10 21.63 24.82
N GLU A 129 2.83 22.73 25.49
CA GLU A 129 1.46 23.21 25.70
C GLU A 129 0.79 23.63 24.36
N GLU A 130 -0.51 23.40 24.25
CA GLU A 130 -1.32 23.73 23.07
C GLU A 130 -1.29 25.23 22.74
N SER A 131 -1.19 26.08 23.75
CA SER A 131 -1.08 27.53 23.61
C SER A 131 0.11 27.96 22.73
N CYS A 132 1.24 27.26 22.83
CA CYS A 132 2.44 27.52 22.04
C CYS A 132 2.28 27.14 20.57
N VAL A 133 1.45 26.14 20.27
CA VAL A 133 1.17 25.70 18.89
C VAL A 133 0.34 26.72 18.15
N MET A 134 -0.72 27.21 18.80
CA MET A 134 -1.63 28.18 18.21
C MET A 134 -0.95 29.51 17.88
N SER A 135 -0.01 29.94 18.73
CA SER A 135 0.81 31.14 18.48
C SER A 135 1.67 30.99 17.22
N LEU A 136 2.33 29.86 17.05
CA LEU A 136 3.15 29.59 15.87
C LEU A 136 2.32 29.53 14.59
N ILE A 137 1.19 28.80 14.60
CA ILE A 137 0.28 28.71 13.44
C ILE A 137 -0.25 30.10 13.09
N ALA A 138 -0.68 30.89 14.08
CA ALA A 138 -1.16 32.27 13.88
C ALA A 138 -0.08 33.21 13.32
N ALA A 139 1.20 32.94 13.61
CA ALA A 139 2.33 33.65 13.02
C ALA A 139 2.67 33.21 11.58
N GLY A 140 2.08 32.12 11.08
CA GLY A 140 2.26 31.64 9.72
C GLY A 140 3.27 30.48 9.58
N PHE A 141 3.71 29.87 10.67
CA PHE A 141 4.49 28.61 10.59
C PHE A 141 3.62 27.48 10.05
N THR A 142 4.22 26.64 9.21
CA THR A 142 3.56 25.44 8.69
C THR A 142 3.42 24.39 9.78
N ARG A 143 4.48 24.21 10.58
CA ARG A 143 4.50 23.31 11.73
C ARG A 143 5.66 23.58 12.70
N ARG A 144 5.68 22.88 13.84
CA ARG A 144 6.76 22.96 14.80
C ARG A 144 7.67 21.71 14.76
N TYR A 145 8.93 21.88 15.06
CA TYR A 145 9.89 20.80 15.32
C TYR A 145 10.33 20.86 16.77
N ILE A 146 10.13 19.77 17.52
CA ILE A 146 10.61 19.69 18.91
C ILE A 146 12.11 19.41 18.88
N GLU A 147 12.91 20.25 19.54
CA GLU A 147 14.36 20.16 19.53
C GLU A 147 14.86 18.72 19.69
N ASN A 148 15.60 18.28 18.71
CA ASN A 148 16.31 17.01 18.68
C ASN A 148 17.54 17.18 17.78
N PRO A 149 18.76 17.34 18.35
CA PRO A 149 19.96 17.62 17.60
C PRO A 149 20.53 16.43 16.85
N SER A 150 19.91 15.25 16.94
CA SER A 150 20.33 14.05 16.19
C SER A 150 20.26 14.31 14.67
N PRO A 151 21.37 14.14 13.93
CA PRO A 151 21.36 14.34 12.48
C PRO A 151 20.32 13.44 11.76
N MET A 152 20.06 12.25 12.29
CA MET A 152 19.03 11.34 11.75
C MET A 152 17.62 11.85 11.99
N ALA A 153 17.32 12.42 13.16
CA ALA A 153 16.02 13.02 13.43
C ALA A 153 15.77 14.23 12.52
N CYS A 154 16.78 15.09 12.35
CA CYS A 154 16.72 16.22 11.42
C CYS A 154 16.59 15.76 9.96
N TYR A 155 17.27 14.70 9.56
CA TYR A 155 17.19 14.11 8.22
C TYR A 155 15.78 13.57 7.94
N ASN A 156 15.22 12.79 8.85
CA ASN A 156 13.86 12.26 8.71
C ASN A 156 12.83 13.39 8.62
N GLU A 157 13.00 14.46 9.40
CA GLU A 157 12.14 15.64 9.31
C GLU A 157 12.21 16.29 7.92
N LEU A 158 13.43 16.51 7.38
CA LEU A 158 13.61 17.10 6.04
C LEU A 158 12.99 16.23 4.95
N LEU A 159 13.11 14.89 5.04
CA LEU A 159 12.47 14.00 4.08
C LEU A 159 10.94 14.06 4.16
N GLN A 160 10.36 14.06 5.38
CA GLN A 160 8.91 14.20 5.56
C GLN A 160 8.41 15.52 4.96
N LEU A 161 9.18 16.61 5.11
CA LEU A 161 8.84 17.89 4.51
C LEU A 161 8.93 17.86 2.99
N GLU A 162 9.98 17.27 2.44
CA GLU A 162 10.12 17.11 1.00
C GLU A 162 8.92 16.38 0.41
N PHE A 163 8.64 15.17 0.91
CA PHE A 163 7.62 14.30 0.33
C PHE A 163 6.19 14.74 0.66
N GLY A 164 5.93 15.24 1.88
CA GLY A 164 4.61 15.69 2.31
C GLY A 164 4.26 17.08 1.80
N GLU A 165 5.07 18.07 2.17
CA GLU A 165 4.74 19.47 2.00
C GLU A 165 5.27 20.05 0.67
N VAL A 166 6.58 19.93 0.39
CA VAL A 166 7.21 20.58 -0.76
C VAL A 166 6.72 20.01 -2.08
N ARG A 167 6.58 18.67 -2.18
CA ARG A 167 6.05 18.05 -3.42
C ARG A 167 4.60 18.46 -3.70
N SER A 168 3.79 18.65 -2.66
CA SER A 168 2.43 19.17 -2.80
C SER A 168 2.43 20.58 -3.32
N GLN A 169 3.36 21.44 -2.88
CA GLN A 169 3.52 22.81 -3.38
C GLN A 169 4.01 22.83 -4.85
N LEU A 170 4.87 21.89 -5.24
CA LEU A 170 5.28 21.75 -6.67
C LEU A 170 4.09 21.40 -7.56
N LYS A 171 3.18 20.52 -7.10
CA LYS A 171 1.93 20.21 -7.82
C LYS A 171 1.04 21.45 -7.95
N LEU A 172 0.93 22.26 -6.88
CA LEU A 172 0.15 23.51 -6.92
C LEU A 172 0.75 24.53 -7.91
N ARG A 173 2.09 24.67 -7.96
CA ARG A 173 2.77 25.50 -8.99
C ARG A 173 2.47 25.02 -10.42
N ALA A 174 2.36 23.69 -10.61
CA ALA A 174 1.97 23.13 -11.90
C ALA A 174 0.54 23.53 -12.28
N CYS A 175 -0.39 23.44 -11.36
CA CYS A 175 -1.77 23.90 -11.55
C CYS A 175 -1.80 25.38 -11.91
N ASN A 176 -1.07 26.22 -11.20
CA ASN A 176 -0.98 27.66 -11.48
C ASN A 176 -0.44 27.96 -12.88
N SER A 177 0.54 27.17 -13.34
CA SER A 177 1.06 27.28 -14.72
C SER A 177 0.03 26.92 -15.77
N MET A 178 -0.79 25.88 -15.51
CA MET A 178 -1.91 25.52 -16.39
C MET A 178 -3.00 26.61 -16.40
N PHE A 179 -3.34 27.17 -15.24
CA PHE A 179 -4.28 28.30 -15.17
C PHE A 179 -3.75 29.52 -15.96
N ALA A 180 -2.47 29.84 -15.84
CA ALA A 180 -1.86 30.92 -16.62
C ALA A 180 -1.94 30.67 -18.13
N ALA A 181 -1.84 29.43 -18.58
CA ALA A 181 -2.04 29.05 -19.98
C ALA A 181 -3.50 29.21 -20.42
N LEU A 182 -4.45 28.79 -19.59
CA LEU A 182 -5.90 28.95 -19.83
C LEU A 182 -6.28 30.45 -19.92
N GLU A 183 -5.78 31.28 -19.01
CA GLU A 183 -5.98 32.72 -19.00
C GLU A 183 -5.45 33.44 -20.26
N LYS A 184 -4.42 32.88 -20.88
CA LYS A 184 -3.82 33.43 -22.12
C LYS A 184 -4.30 32.76 -23.39
N SER A 185 -5.11 31.71 -23.28
CA SER A 185 -5.70 31.03 -24.43
C SER A 185 -6.61 31.97 -25.22
N GLN A 186 -6.51 31.89 -26.54
CA GLN A 186 -7.42 32.60 -27.44
C GLN A 186 -8.73 31.85 -27.71
N GLU A 187 -8.79 30.58 -27.38
CA GLU A 187 -10.02 29.80 -27.40
C GLU A 187 -10.85 30.11 -26.16
N ALA A 188 -12.14 30.27 -26.35
CA ALA A 188 -13.07 30.47 -25.24
C ALA A 188 -13.24 29.16 -24.49
N ILE A 189 -12.92 29.18 -23.20
CA ILE A 189 -12.93 27.98 -22.33
C ILE A 189 -13.74 28.27 -21.08
N GLU A 190 -14.65 27.37 -20.74
CA GLU A 190 -15.35 27.37 -19.45
C GLU A 190 -15.17 26.02 -18.74
N ILE A 191 -15.24 26.05 -17.43
CA ILE A 191 -15.25 24.84 -16.59
C ILE A 191 -16.45 24.91 -15.65
N THR A 192 -17.26 23.85 -15.62
CA THR A 192 -18.43 23.76 -14.76
C THR A 192 -18.30 22.60 -13.78
N SER A 193 -19.06 22.67 -12.67
CA SER A 193 -19.25 21.55 -11.75
C SER A 193 -20.09 20.42 -12.39
N GLU A 194 -20.25 19.32 -11.64
CA GLU A 194 -21.17 18.24 -11.98
C GLU A 194 -22.63 18.73 -12.11
N ASP A 195 -23.01 19.76 -11.38
CA ASP A 195 -24.33 20.41 -11.42
C ASP A 195 -24.44 21.53 -12.47
N HIS A 196 -23.50 21.61 -13.41
CA HIS A 196 -23.43 22.61 -14.49
C HIS A 196 -23.31 24.07 -14.02
N ILE A 197 -22.79 24.31 -12.81
CA ILE A 197 -22.47 25.64 -12.30
C ILE A 197 -21.10 26.07 -12.83
N ILE A 198 -21.00 27.24 -13.43
CA ILE A 198 -19.75 27.78 -13.97
C ILE A 198 -18.79 28.09 -12.82
N GLN A 199 -17.67 27.38 -12.78
CA GLN A 199 -16.62 27.56 -11.79
C GLN A 199 -15.45 28.38 -12.33
N TYR A 200 -15.23 28.35 -13.64
CA TYR A 200 -14.19 29.10 -14.31
C TYR A 200 -14.62 29.47 -15.73
N ALA A 201 -14.29 30.67 -16.14
CA ALA A 201 -14.40 31.12 -17.52
C ALA A 201 -13.15 31.96 -17.84
N ASN A 202 -12.48 31.69 -18.96
CA ASN A 202 -11.29 32.44 -19.32
C ASN A 202 -11.66 33.78 -19.99
N PRO A 203 -10.73 34.75 -20.06
CA PRO A 203 -11.01 36.06 -20.66
C PRO A 203 -11.51 36.01 -22.10
N ALA A 204 -11.09 35.00 -22.89
CA ALA A 204 -11.58 34.79 -24.25
C ALA A 204 -13.06 34.43 -24.26
N PHE A 205 -13.54 33.60 -23.32
CA PHE A 205 -14.93 33.24 -23.16
C PHE A 205 -15.77 34.47 -22.77
N GLU A 206 -15.32 35.21 -21.75
CA GLU A 206 -16.02 36.42 -21.24
C GLU A 206 -16.14 37.47 -22.34
N THR A 207 -15.06 37.71 -23.09
CA THR A 207 -15.05 38.64 -24.23
C THR A 207 -15.98 38.15 -25.35
N THR A 208 -15.93 36.87 -25.69
CA THR A 208 -16.77 36.28 -26.77
C THR A 208 -18.24 36.38 -26.45
N MET A 209 -18.62 36.17 -25.22
CA MET A 209 -20.00 36.19 -24.75
C MET A 209 -20.48 37.57 -24.32
N GLY A 210 -19.57 38.56 -24.12
CA GLY A 210 -19.87 39.94 -23.78
C GLY A 210 -20.13 40.16 -22.28
N TYR A 211 -19.53 39.33 -21.40
CA TYR A 211 -19.61 39.47 -19.96
C TYR A 211 -18.35 40.12 -19.39
N GLN A 212 -18.49 40.68 -18.19
CA GLN A 212 -17.33 41.22 -17.44
C GLN A 212 -16.63 40.05 -16.68
N SER A 213 -15.38 40.31 -16.35
CA SER A 213 -14.58 39.29 -15.65
C SER A 213 -15.22 38.85 -14.31
N GLY A 214 -15.39 37.55 -14.14
CA GLY A 214 -16.00 36.94 -12.97
C GLY A 214 -17.54 37.04 -12.89
N GLU A 215 -18.20 37.68 -13.83
CA GLU A 215 -19.67 37.88 -13.81
C GLU A 215 -20.46 36.56 -13.94
N LEU A 216 -19.83 35.55 -14.58
CA LEU A 216 -20.47 34.25 -14.87
C LEU A 216 -20.21 33.20 -13.76
N ILE A 217 -19.26 33.43 -12.90
CA ILE A 217 -18.92 32.47 -11.85
C ILE A 217 -20.08 32.27 -10.88
N GLY A 218 -20.43 31.01 -10.62
CA GLY A 218 -21.55 30.63 -9.74
C GLY A 218 -22.92 30.60 -10.43
N LYS A 219 -23.03 30.91 -11.75
CA LYS A 219 -24.29 30.81 -12.48
C LYS A 219 -24.42 29.43 -13.15
N GLU A 220 -25.66 28.94 -13.27
CA GLU A 220 -25.94 27.75 -14.04
C GLU A 220 -25.80 28.03 -15.55
N ILE A 221 -25.27 27.06 -16.32
CA ILE A 221 -25.26 27.11 -17.80
C ILE A 221 -26.69 27.30 -18.34
N ALA A 222 -27.71 26.80 -17.65
CA ALA A 222 -29.11 26.92 -18.03
C ALA A 222 -29.62 28.39 -18.08
N GLU A 223 -28.98 29.30 -17.39
CA GLU A 223 -29.31 30.75 -17.40
C GLU A 223 -28.74 31.45 -18.65
N VAL A 224 -27.79 30.79 -19.36
CA VAL A 224 -27.34 31.25 -20.68
C VAL A 224 -28.33 30.75 -21.72
N PRO A 225 -29.06 31.64 -22.46
CA PRO A 225 -30.13 31.22 -23.32
C PRO A 225 -29.64 30.40 -24.52
N ILE A 226 -29.90 29.11 -24.49
CA ILE A 226 -29.62 28.14 -25.55
C ILE A 226 -30.93 27.88 -26.35
N ASN A 227 -30.94 28.17 -27.65
CA ASN A 227 -32.06 27.83 -28.50
C ASN A 227 -31.90 26.39 -29.02
N GLU A 228 -32.93 25.59 -28.75
CA GLU A 228 -33.29 24.27 -29.35
C GLU A 228 -32.23 23.13 -29.28
N LYS A 229 -32.64 22.04 -28.68
CA LYS A 229 -32.00 20.72 -28.44
C LYS A 229 -31.29 20.54 -27.10
N LYS A 230 -31.88 21.05 -26.03
CA LYS A 230 -31.36 20.90 -24.65
C LYS A 230 -31.39 19.44 -24.15
N ALA A 231 -32.37 18.64 -24.60
CA ALA A 231 -32.55 17.25 -24.13
C ALA A 231 -31.42 16.31 -24.60
N ASP A 232 -31.05 16.35 -25.89
CA ASP A 232 -30.00 15.48 -26.46
C ASP A 232 -28.61 15.79 -25.90
N LEU A 233 -28.39 17.06 -25.51
CA LEU A 233 -27.15 17.52 -24.92
C LEU A 233 -27.00 16.99 -23.47
N LEU A 234 -28.05 17.12 -22.68
CA LEU A 234 -28.03 16.66 -21.29
C LEU A 234 -27.93 15.15 -21.16
N ASP A 235 -28.60 14.39 -22.02
CA ASP A 235 -28.54 12.93 -22.04
C ASP A 235 -27.16 12.42 -22.43
N THR A 236 -26.48 13.12 -23.36
CA THR A 236 -25.10 12.73 -23.77
C THR A 236 -24.08 13.12 -22.72
N ILE A 237 -24.23 14.28 -22.08
CA ILE A 237 -23.37 14.72 -20.99
C ILE A 237 -23.48 13.76 -19.78
N ASN A 238 -24.68 13.31 -19.44
CA ASN A 238 -24.92 12.32 -18.39
C ASN A 238 -24.31 10.95 -18.68
N SER A 239 -23.99 10.65 -19.95
CA SER A 239 -23.33 9.39 -20.36
C SER A 239 -21.80 9.36 -20.15
N CYS A 240 -21.20 10.38 -19.55
CA CYS A 240 -19.75 10.52 -19.30
C CYS A 240 -18.88 10.45 -20.58
N LYS A 241 -19.42 10.81 -21.73
CA LYS A 241 -18.70 10.82 -23.02
C LYS A 241 -18.39 12.23 -23.48
N GLU A 242 -17.29 12.37 -24.24
CA GLU A 242 -17.02 13.64 -24.95
C GLU A 242 -18.15 13.93 -25.93
N TRP A 243 -18.55 15.19 -25.98
CA TRP A 243 -19.56 15.67 -26.92
C TRP A 243 -18.99 16.81 -27.76
N GLN A 244 -19.35 16.86 -29.04
CA GLN A 244 -19.04 17.96 -29.94
C GLN A 244 -20.22 18.27 -30.85
N GLY A 245 -20.57 19.57 -30.95
CA GLY A 245 -21.65 20.00 -31.78
C GLY A 245 -21.69 21.50 -32.03
N ILE A 246 -22.53 21.90 -32.97
CA ILE A 246 -22.74 23.32 -33.32
C ILE A 246 -24.10 23.72 -32.75
N TYR A 247 -24.14 24.74 -31.93
CA TYR A 247 -25.37 25.34 -31.49
C TYR A 247 -25.32 26.87 -31.39
N SER A 248 -26.49 27.49 -31.38
CA SER A 248 -26.64 28.96 -31.30
C SER A 248 -26.84 29.39 -29.86
N VAL A 249 -25.99 30.28 -29.40
CA VAL A 249 -26.06 30.90 -28.05
C VAL A 249 -26.32 32.37 -28.16
N ARG A 250 -27.05 32.92 -27.20
CA ARG A 250 -27.35 34.36 -27.15
C ARG A 250 -26.32 35.07 -26.26
N LYS A 251 -25.59 36.05 -26.80
CA LYS A 251 -24.69 36.89 -26.06
C LYS A 251 -25.44 37.80 -25.07
N LYS A 252 -24.70 38.36 -24.13
CA LYS A 252 -25.29 39.36 -23.17
C LYS A 252 -25.96 40.53 -23.85
N ASN A 253 -25.47 40.98 -25.00
CA ASN A 253 -26.04 42.07 -25.78
C ASN A 253 -27.31 41.71 -26.58
N GLY A 254 -27.70 40.43 -26.55
CA GLY A 254 -28.87 39.94 -27.25
C GLY A 254 -28.61 39.28 -28.62
N ASP A 255 -27.38 39.39 -29.17
CA ASP A 255 -27.03 38.83 -30.46
C ASP A 255 -26.90 37.29 -30.37
N ASN A 256 -27.39 36.60 -31.43
CA ASN A 256 -27.21 35.15 -31.56
C ASN A 256 -25.91 34.87 -32.29
N VAL A 257 -25.09 33.93 -31.72
CA VAL A 257 -23.84 33.47 -32.30
C VAL A 257 -23.84 31.97 -32.42
N GLN A 258 -23.49 31.47 -33.61
CA GLN A 258 -23.22 30.03 -33.80
C GLN A 258 -21.84 29.68 -33.26
N GLN A 259 -21.80 28.64 -32.47
CA GLN A 259 -20.59 28.17 -31.84
C GLN A 259 -20.44 26.66 -32.04
N ASN A 260 -19.21 26.24 -32.36
CA ASN A 260 -18.80 24.84 -32.30
C ASN A 260 -18.22 24.60 -30.91
N VAL A 261 -18.85 23.74 -30.15
CA VAL A 261 -18.46 23.46 -28.75
C VAL A 261 -18.09 22.01 -28.63
N LYS A 262 -16.94 21.79 -27.98
CA LYS A 262 -16.49 20.48 -27.53
C LYS A 262 -16.56 20.44 -26.01
N ILE A 263 -17.35 19.52 -25.44
CA ILE A 263 -17.50 19.30 -24.01
C ILE A 263 -16.75 18.03 -23.63
N ILE A 264 -15.83 18.14 -22.65
CA ILE A 264 -14.97 17.06 -22.18
C ILE A 264 -15.29 16.83 -20.70
N PRO A 265 -15.83 15.65 -20.32
CA PRO A 265 -16.03 15.32 -18.93
C PRO A 265 -14.69 15.03 -18.24
N VAL A 266 -14.47 15.64 -17.09
CA VAL A 266 -13.34 15.38 -16.21
C VAL A 266 -13.77 14.44 -15.11
N ILE A 267 -13.31 13.20 -15.23
CA ILE A 267 -13.65 12.12 -14.30
C ILE A 267 -12.75 12.22 -13.08
N GLY A 268 -13.35 12.33 -11.90
CA GLY A 268 -12.69 12.28 -10.62
C GLY A 268 -12.51 10.85 -10.12
N GLN A 269 -11.99 10.71 -8.90
CA GLN A 269 -11.93 9.43 -8.21
C GLN A 269 -13.33 8.82 -8.09
N GLY A 270 -13.44 7.51 -8.33
CA GLY A 270 -14.72 6.81 -8.30
C GLY A 270 -15.50 6.80 -9.62
N GLY A 271 -14.89 7.25 -10.73
CA GLY A 271 -15.52 7.22 -12.06
C GLY A 271 -16.65 8.23 -12.27
N LYS A 272 -16.93 9.11 -11.28
CA LYS A 272 -17.92 10.20 -11.41
C LYS A 272 -17.30 11.40 -12.11
N VAL A 273 -18.08 12.03 -12.99
CA VAL A 273 -17.71 13.32 -13.56
C VAL A 273 -17.74 14.37 -12.46
N ARG A 274 -16.66 15.14 -12.32
CA ARG A 274 -16.54 16.23 -11.34
C ARG A 274 -16.64 17.60 -11.97
N HIS A 275 -16.19 17.68 -13.22
CA HIS A 275 -16.20 18.92 -13.97
C HIS A 275 -16.45 18.60 -15.43
N TYR A 276 -16.98 19.59 -16.16
CA TYR A 276 -17.01 19.61 -17.60
C TYR A 276 -16.17 20.76 -18.10
N VAL A 277 -15.30 20.50 -19.07
CA VAL A 277 -14.50 21.52 -19.76
C VAL A 277 -15.10 21.74 -21.14
N SER A 278 -15.60 22.95 -21.40
CA SER A 278 -16.15 23.34 -22.70
C SER A 278 -15.14 24.19 -23.45
N ILE A 279 -14.76 23.77 -24.65
CA ILE A 279 -13.91 24.52 -25.59
C ILE A 279 -14.81 25.02 -26.72
N ILE A 280 -14.87 26.36 -26.87
CA ILE A 280 -15.86 27.03 -27.70
C ILE A 280 -15.20 27.84 -28.81
N ARG A 281 -15.62 27.59 -30.04
CA ARG A 281 -15.15 28.32 -31.23
C ARG A 281 -16.30 28.99 -31.94
N VAL A 282 -16.25 30.29 -32.14
CA VAL A 282 -17.27 31.05 -32.88
C VAL A 282 -17.18 30.74 -34.37
N CYS A 283 -18.28 30.35 -35.00
CA CYS A 283 -18.38 30.15 -36.44
C CYS A 283 -18.59 31.50 -37.12
N ASN A 284 -17.51 32.12 -37.63
CA ASN A 284 -17.63 33.33 -38.46
C ASN A 284 -18.15 32.98 -39.85
N GLY A 285 -19.28 33.57 -40.25
CA GLY A 285 -20.02 33.25 -41.49
C GLY A 285 -19.32 33.61 -42.82
N ASN A 286 -18.01 33.79 -42.89
CA ASN A 286 -17.26 34.21 -44.07
C ASN A 286 -16.14 33.29 -44.53
N ASN A 287 -16.18 32.03 -44.24
CA ASN A 287 -15.29 31.06 -44.92
C ASN A 287 -16.13 30.00 -45.63
N LYS A 288 -16.17 30.17 -46.96
CA LYS A 288 -16.64 29.15 -47.88
C LYS A 288 -15.87 27.85 -47.64
N ALA A 289 -16.64 26.83 -47.32
CA ALA A 289 -16.43 25.42 -47.61
C ALA A 289 -14.97 24.96 -47.77
N GLU A 290 -14.30 24.67 -46.67
CA GLU A 290 -13.38 23.55 -46.68
C GLU A 290 -14.14 22.35 -46.05
N LYS A 291 -14.50 21.45 -46.98
CA LYS A 291 -14.99 20.11 -46.67
C LYS A 291 -13.92 19.41 -45.86
N ILE A 292 -14.12 19.28 -44.59
CA ILE A 292 -13.51 18.23 -43.81
C ILE A 292 -14.51 17.10 -43.81
N ALA A 293 -14.18 16.06 -44.58
CA ALA A 293 -14.91 14.83 -44.72
C ALA A 293 -15.08 14.15 -43.37
N GLU A 294 -16.31 13.74 -43.18
CA GLU A 294 -16.79 12.75 -42.23
C GLU A 294 -15.83 11.60 -42.04
N CYS A 295 -15.55 11.29 -40.79
CA CYS A 295 -15.22 9.96 -40.37
C CYS A 295 -16.12 9.60 -39.18
N VAL A 296 -17.39 9.36 -39.49
CA VAL A 296 -18.28 8.52 -38.69
C VAL A 296 -18.27 7.17 -39.38
N GLN A 297 -17.65 6.18 -38.83
CA GLN A 297 -17.94 4.79 -39.16
C GLN A 297 -18.51 4.09 -37.95
N THR A 298 -19.81 3.86 -38.10
CA THR A 298 -20.58 2.88 -37.31
C THR A 298 -20.15 1.47 -37.73
N ASP A 299 -19.90 0.64 -36.74
CA ASP A 299 -19.76 -0.81 -36.91
C ASP A 299 -21.02 -1.44 -37.48
N SER A 300 -20.86 -2.19 -38.56
CA SER A 300 -21.74 -3.31 -38.89
C SER A 300 -20.99 -4.36 -39.71
N CYS A 301 -21.14 -5.59 -39.24
CA CYS A 301 -20.61 -6.86 -39.72
C CYS A 301 -20.60 -7.04 -41.26
N ALA A 302 -19.56 -7.71 -41.76
CA ALA A 302 -19.63 -9.04 -42.45
C ALA A 302 -18.39 -9.33 -43.26
N ASP A 303 -17.86 -10.52 -43.00
CA ASP A 303 -17.24 -11.55 -43.88
C ASP A 303 -16.42 -11.21 -45.14
N ASN A 304 -15.29 -11.89 -45.16
CA ASN A 304 -14.67 -12.67 -46.25
C ASN A 304 -13.37 -12.23 -46.92
N GLN A 305 -12.42 -13.12 -46.66
CA GLN A 305 -11.46 -13.74 -47.61
C GLN A 305 -10.20 -13.01 -48.07
N SER A 306 -9.15 -13.70 -47.69
CA SER A 306 -7.97 -14.13 -48.51
C SER A 306 -6.85 -13.17 -48.85
N GLY A 307 -5.64 -13.60 -48.51
CA GLY A 307 -4.52 -13.36 -49.40
C GLY A 307 -3.15 -13.11 -48.77
N LYS A 308 -2.46 -14.16 -48.39
CA LYS A 308 -1.05 -14.51 -48.72
C LYS A 308 0.11 -13.56 -48.42
N HIS A 309 1.06 -14.15 -47.64
CA HIS A 309 2.55 -14.12 -47.75
C HIS A 309 3.29 -12.90 -47.17
N LYS A 310 4.20 -13.15 -46.22
CA LYS A 310 5.53 -13.75 -46.36
C LYS A 310 6.27 -13.93 -45.03
N ASP A 311 6.88 -15.09 -44.93
CA ASP A 311 7.89 -15.55 -43.97
C ASP A 311 8.96 -14.53 -43.56
N ARG A 312 9.36 -14.62 -42.30
CA ARG A 312 10.80 -14.63 -41.92
C ARG A 312 11.04 -15.43 -40.64
N ARG A 313 11.79 -16.48 -40.84
CA ARG A 313 12.35 -17.46 -39.93
C ARG A 313 13.13 -16.78 -38.81
N LYS A 314 12.98 -17.30 -37.59
CA LYS A 314 14.05 -17.28 -36.58
C LYS A 314 14.33 -18.71 -36.15
N SER A 315 15.59 -19.08 -36.33
CA SER A 315 16.17 -20.35 -36.01
C SER A 315 16.20 -20.61 -34.50
N SER A 316 15.68 -21.77 -34.12
CA SER A 316 15.95 -22.38 -32.81
C SER A 316 17.31 -23.07 -32.82
N LEU A 317 18.07 -22.89 -31.79
CA LEU A 317 19.26 -23.72 -31.50
C LEU A 317 18.87 -24.70 -30.39
N ASP A 318 18.72 -25.95 -30.80
CA ASP A 318 18.65 -27.12 -29.91
C ASP A 318 20.00 -27.42 -29.33
N VAL A 319 20.11 -27.42 -28.01
CA VAL A 319 21.25 -28.05 -27.32
C VAL A 319 20.75 -29.33 -26.66
N LYS A 320 21.20 -30.47 -27.16
CA LYS A 320 20.96 -31.79 -26.59
C LYS A 320 21.85 -31.96 -25.35
N THR A 321 21.25 -32.24 -24.21
CA THR A 321 21.93 -32.74 -23.01
C THR A 321 21.89 -34.24 -22.96
N VAL A 322 23.02 -34.82 -22.68
CA VAL A 322 23.26 -36.26 -22.42
C VAL A 322 23.10 -36.51 -20.93
N ALA A 323 22.30 -37.49 -20.58
CA ALA A 323 21.94 -37.87 -19.24
C ALA A 323 23.06 -38.66 -18.54
N SER A 324 23.33 -38.33 -17.27
CA SER A 324 23.84 -39.28 -16.29
C SER A 324 22.95 -39.30 -15.05
N ARG A 325 22.49 -40.48 -14.68
CA ARG A 325 21.59 -40.73 -13.56
C ARG A 325 22.39 -41.07 -12.31
N THR A 326 22.13 -40.35 -11.21
CA THR A 326 21.84 -40.86 -9.85
C THR A 326 22.11 -39.76 -8.82
N ASN A 327 21.12 -39.45 -8.00
CA ASN A 327 21.01 -38.49 -6.90
C ASN A 327 20.28 -37.15 -7.17
N GLU A 328 19.36 -37.11 -8.15
CA GLU A 328 18.80 -35.82 -8.69
C GLU A 328 17.41 -35.45 -8.18
N VAL A 329 16.77 -36.11 -7.20
CA VAL A 329 15.34 -35.84 -6.95
C VAL A 329 15.12 -34.58 -6.13
N SER A 330 16.00 -34.21 -5.19
CA SER A 330 15.86 -32.98 -4.39
C SER A 330 16.42 -31.74 -5.10
N SER A 331 17.50 -31.91 -5.86
CA SER A 331 18.12 -30.84 -6.64
C SER A 331 17.26 -30.40 -7.84
N GLN A 332 16.65 -31.36 -8.55
CA GLN A 332 15.76 -31.04 -9.67
C GLN A 332 14.48 -30.32 -9.25
N ARG A 333 13.92 -30.59 -8.04
CA ARG A 333 12.79 -29.87 -7.51
C ARG A 333 13.15 -28.42 -7.18
N ARG A 334 14.31 -28.18 -6.55
CA ARG A 334 14.79 -26.81 -6.27
C ARG A 334 15.03 -26.01 -7.54
N HIS A 335 15.63 -26.58 -8.56
CA HIS A 335 15.81 -25.92 -9.87
C HIS A 335 14.47 -25.67 -10.60
N SER A 336 13.50 -26.57 -10.49
CA SER A 336 12.17 -26.38 -11.06
C SER A 336 11.40 -25.25 -10.37
N SER A 337 11.47 -25.19 -9.02
CA SER A 337 10.90 -24.15 -8.20
C SER A 337 11.51 -22.78 -8.53
N MET A 338 12.85 -22.70 -8.58
CA MET A 338 13.54 -21.45 -8.94
C MET A 338 13.25 -21.00 -10.38
N ALA A 339 13.10 -21.92 -11.33
CA ALA A 339 12.71 -21.59 -12.70
C ALA A 339 11.29 -21.00 -12.77
N ARG A 340 10.36 -21.48 -11.92
CA ARG A 340 9.02 -20.90 -11.77
C ARG A 340 9.05 -19.53 -11.13
N ILE A 341 9.86 -19.35 -10.07
CA ILE A 341 10.06 -18.02 -9.42
C ILE A 341 10.55 -16.98 -10.43
N HIS A 342 11.37 -17.37 -11.41
CA HIS A 342 11.81 -16.47 -12.49
C HIS A 342 10.73 -16.18 -13.53
N SER A 343 9.66 -16.98 -13.61
CA SER A 343 8.56 -16.85 -14.57
C SER A 343 7.26 -16.37 -13.93
N MET A 344 7.33 -15.62 -12.81
CA MET A 344 6.14 -15.11 -12.10
C MET A 344 5.16 -14.46 -13.07
N THR A 345 3.90 -14.89 -13.02
CA THR A 345 2.83 -14.39 -13.88
C THR A 345 2.48 -12.92 -13.64
N ILE A 346 2.73 -12.44 -12.40
CA ILE A 346 2.56 -11.03 -12.01
C ILE A 346 3.89 -10.53 -11.49
N GLU A 347 4.66 -9.90 -12.38
CA GLU A 347 5.96 -9.34 -12.01
C GLU A 347 5.86 -7.85 -11.74
N ALA A 348 6.26 -7.40 -10.55
CA ALA A 348 6.36 -5.99 -10.25
C ALA A 348 7.36 -5.31 -11.18
N PRO A 349 7.12 -4.07 -11.64
CA PRO A 349 8.06 -3.35 -12.51
C PRO A 349 9.48 -3.28 -11.97
N ILE A 350 9.62 -3.22 -10.64
CA ILE A 350 10.93 -3.19 -9.97
C ILE A 350 11.68 -4.52 -10.13
N THR A 351 10.98 -5.65 -10.11
CA THR A 351 11.57 -6.98 -10.31
C THR A 351 12.16 -7.10 -11.72
N LYS A 352 11.46 -6.55 -12.74
CA LYS A 352 12.00 -6.46 -14.11
C LYS A 352 13.29 -5.63 -14.18
N VAL A 353 13.33 -4.50 -13.48
CA VAL A 353 14.51 -3.65 -13.39
C VAL A 353 15.67 -4.39 -12.72
N ILE A 354 15.42 -5.07 -11.61
CA ILE A 354 16.42 -5.89 -10.91
C ILE A 354 16.97 -6.99 -11.84
N ASN A 355 16.11 -7.69 -12.56
CA ASN A 355 16.53 -8.74 -13.50
C ASN A 355 17.39 -8.18 -14.67
N ILE A 356 17.03 -6.99 -15.20
CA ILE A 356 17.82 -6.31 -16.23
C ILE A 356 19.20 -5.90 -15.67
N ILE A 357 19.29 -5.42 -14.45
CA ILE A 357 20.54 -5.03 -13.80
C ILE A 357 21.42 -6.25 -13.55
N ASN A 358 20.86 -7.36 -13.05
CA ASN A 358 21.58 -8.62 -12.86
C ASN A 358 22.20 -9.11 -14.18
N ALA A 359 21.40 -9.13 -15.27
CA ALA A 359 21.89 -9.50 -16.59
C ALA A 359 22.98 -8.55 -17.13
N ALA A 360 22.92 -7.27 -16.78
CA ALA A 360 23.95 -6.30 -17.14
C ALA A 360 25.26 -6.51 -16.35
N GLN A 361 25.18 -6.96 -15.10
CA GLN A 361 26.34 -7.25 -14.26
C GLN A 361 27.19 -8.39 -14.81
N GLU A 362 26.57 -9.47 -15.34
CA GLU A 362 27.26 -10.63 -15.91
C GLU A 362 28.23 -10.27 -17.06
N SER A 363 27.97 -9.16 -17.75
CA SER A 363 28.77 -8.70 -18.90
C SER A 363 29.62 -7.45 -18.61
N SER A 364 29.65 -6.94 -17.37
CA SER A 364 30.24 -5.65 -17.03
C SER A 364 31.61 -5.78 -16.32
N PRO A 365 32.53 -4.76 -16.49
CA PRO A 365 33.77 -4.72 -15.73
C PRO A 365 33.54 -4.51 -14.23
N MET A 366 34.43 -5.04 -13.37
CA MET A 366 34.34 -4.98 -11.89
C MET A 366 33.88 -3.64 -11.29
N PRO A 367 34.37 -2.46 -11.70
CA PRO A 367 33.94 -1.19 -11.13
C PRO A 367 32.47 -0.85 -11.45
N VAL A 368 31.94 -1.38 -12.57
CA VAL A 368 30.55 -1.20 -12.98
C VAL A 368 29.67 -2.21 -12.22
N THR A 369 30.14 -3.44 -12.05
CA THR A 369 29.47 -4.46 -11.26
C THR A 369 29.26 -4.00 -9.82
N GLU A 370 30.31 -3.45 -9.16
CA GLU A 370 30.19 -2.88 -7.81
C GLU A 370 29.20 -1.70 -7.72
N ALA A 371 29.11 -0.88 -8.78
CA ALA A 371 28.12 0.20 -8.82
C ALA A 371 26.70 -0.33 -9.00
N LEU A 372 26.52 -1.37 -9.81
CA LEU A 372 25.23 -2.04 -10.03
C LEU A 372 24.78 -2.80 -8.79
N ASP A 373 25.68 -3.43 -8.02
CA ASP A 373 25.38 -4.05 -6.72
C ASP A 373 24.77 -3.05 -5.73
N ARG A 374 25.36 -1.84 -5.66
CA ARG A 374 24.79 -0.77 -4.81
C ARG A 374 23.41 -0.32 -5.27
N VAL A 375 23.16 -0.29 -6.57
CA VAL A 375 21.83 0.02 -7.12
C VAL A 375 20.84 -1.09 -6.77
N LEU A 376 21.25 -2.35 -6.89
CA LEU A 376 20.42 -3.51 -6.51
C LEU A 376 20.09 -3.50 -5.02
N GLU A 377 21.05 -3.17 -4.15
CA GLU A 377 20.82 -3.04 -2.72
C GLU A 377 19.77 -1.98 -2.40
N ILE A 378 19.84 -0.81 -3.05
CA ILE A 378 18.84 0.26 -2.90
C ILE A 378 17.48 -0.21 -3.41
N LEU A 379 17.41 -0.84 -4.58
CA LEU A 379 16.15 -1.31 -5.17
C LEU A 379 15.47 -2.40 -4.34
N ARG A 380 16.25 -3.30 -3.73
CA ARG A 380 15.75 -4.37 -2.85
C ARG A 380 15.12 -3.83 -1.55
N THR A 381 15.52 -2.65 -1.10
CA THR A 381 15.04 -2.03 0.14
C THR A 381 13.90 -1.02 -0.08
N THR A 382 13.46 -0.80 -1.33
CA THR A 382 12.40 0.17 -1.65
C THR A 382 11.00 -0.46 -1.63
N GLU A 383 9.96 0.38 -1.46
CA GLU A 383 8.54 -0.05 -1.47
C GLU A 383 7.94 -0.14 -2.90
N LEU A 384 8.77 -0.27 -3.94
CA LEU A 384 8.36 -0.23 -5.36
C LEU A 384 7.94 -1.61 -5.92
N TYR A 385 7.51 -2.53 -5.07
CA TYR A 385 7.14 -3.90 -5.45
C TYR A 385 5.67 -4.09 -5.84
N SER A 386 4.86 -3.04 -5.88
CA SER A 386 3.45 -3.14 -6.26
C SER A 386 3.30 -3.56 -7.73
N PRO A 387 2.56 -4.63 -8.03
CA PRO A 387 2.38 -5.11 -9.40
C PRO A 387 1.54 -4.14 -10.22
N GLN A 388 1.87 -4.01 -11.51
CA GLN A 388 1.01 -3.34 -12.50
C GLN A 388 0.40 -4.40 -13.40
N PHE A 389 -0.92 -4.53 -13.35
CA PHE A 389 -1.66 -5.47 -14.19
C PHE A 389 -1.63 -5.01 -15.65
N GLY A 390 -0.97 -5.80 -16.51
CA GLY A 390 -0.94 -5.56 -17.96
C GLY A 390 -2.27 -5.95 -18.64
N ALA A 391 -2.82 -5.05 -19.42
CA ALA A 391 -4.19 -5.12 -19.98
C ALA A 391 -4.42 -6.18 -21.09
N LYS A 392 -3.56 -7.19 -21.27
CA LYS A 392 -3.63 -8.01 -22.49
C LYS A 392 -3.98 -9.49 -22.38
N ASP A 393 -3.85 -10.12 -21.19
CA ASP A 393 -4.09 -11.57 -21.09
C ASP A 393 -4.84 -12.01 -19.82
N ALA A 394 -5.50 -11.13 -19.11
CA ALA A 394 -6.10 -11.47 -17.83
C ALA A 394 -7.55 -11.97 -18.02
N ASP A 395 -7.81 -13.17 -17.50
CA ASP A 395 -9.17 -13.66 -17.27
C ASP A 395 -9.96 -12.62 -16.44
N PRO A 396 -11.10 -12.11 -16.88
CA PRO A 396 -11.91 -11.14 -16.13
C PRO A 396 -12.22 -11.59 -14.70
N HIS A 397 -12.40 -12.90 -14.48
CA HIS A 397 -12.68 -13.50 -13.18
C HIS A 397 -11.48 -13.37 -12.22
N ALA A 398 -10.27 -13.62 -12.72
CA ALA A 398 -9.05 -13.46 -11.94
C ALA A 398 -8.77 -11.99 -11.59
N ASN A 399 -9.06 -11.07 -12.54
CA ASN A 399 -8.92 -9.63 -12.30
C ASN A 399 -9.87 -9.12 -11.21
N ASP A 400 -11.10 -9.60 -11.15
CA ASP A 400 -12.07 -9.23 -10.13
C ASP A 400 -11.61 -9.73 -8.75
N LEU A 401 -11.12 -10.98 -8.66
CA LEU A 401 -10.61 -11.56 -7.43
C LEU A 401 -9.35 -10.82 -6.93
N VAL A 402 -8.36 -10.67 -7.79
CA VAL A 402 -7.10 -10.00 -7.45
C VAL A 402 -7.34 -8.53 -7.15
N GLY A 403 -8.16 -7.84 -7.96
CA GLY A 403 -8.56 -6.45 -7.72
C GLY A 403 -9.27 -6.26 -6.38
N GLY A 404 -10.14 -7.19 -6.00
CA GLY A 404 -10.87 -7.16 -4.73
C GLY A 404 -9.99 -7.39 -3.50
N LEU A 405 -8.95 -8.24 -3.62
CA LEU A 405 -8.05 -8.58 -2.51
C LEU A 405 -6.86 -7.62 -2.37
N VAL A 406 -6.41 -6.99 -3.47
CA VAL A 406 -5.18 -6.17 -3.50
C VAL A 406 -5.47 -4.67 -3.67
N SER A 407 -6.72 -4.26 -4.01
CA SER A 407 -7.03 -2.84 -4.11
C SER A 407 -7.03 -2.20 -2.71
N ASP A 408 -6.17 -1.23 -2.52
CA ASP A 408 -6.28 -0.30 -1.38
C ASP A 408 -7.69 0.28 -1.35
N GLY A 409 -8.28 0.40 -0.17
CA GLY A 409 -9.58 1.04 0.09
C GLY A 409 -9.66 2.52 -0.32
N LEU A 410 -8.70 3.00 -1.12
CA LEU A 410 -8.58 4.35 -1.65
C LEU A 410 -9.56 4.68 -2.81
N ARG A 411 -10.54 3.84 -3.09
CA ARG A 411 -11.73 4.30 -3.83
C ARG A 411 -12.64 5.10 -2.89
N ARG A 412 -12.16 6.25 -2.47
CA ARG A 412 -12.95 7.20 -1.68
C ARG A 412 -14.20 7.58 -2.44
N LEU A 413 -15.34 7.10 -1.96
CA LEU A 413 -16.63 7.67 -2.31
C LEU A 413 -16.72 9.03 -1.58
N SER A 414 -16.60 10.12 -2.32
CA SER A 414 -17.05 11.42 -1.84
C SER A 414 -18.56 11.48 -1.97
N GLY A 415 -19.24 11.20 -0.88
CA GLY A 415 -20.68 11.39 -0.76
C GLY A 415 -20.97 11.62 0.71
N ASN A 416 -21.31 12.87 1.04
CA ASN A 416 -21.82 13.27 2.35
C ASN A 416 -23.17 12.59 2.60
N GLU A 417 -23.18 11.57 3.43
CA GLU A 417 -24.33 11.27 4.28
C GLU A 417 -23.82 10.50 5.50
N TYR A 418 -23.54 11.26 6.56
CA TYR A 418 -23.25 10.71 7.87
C TYR A 418 -24.58 10.25 8.51
N VAL A 419 -24.85 8.96 8.53
CA VAL A 419 -25.79 8.38 9.48
C VAL A 419 -25.00 7.90 10.69
N LEU A 420 -24.90 8.78 11.68
CA LEU A 420 -24.46 8.43 13.02
C LEU A 420 -25.48 7.46 13.65
N SER A 421 -25.17 6.18 13.60
CA SER A 421 -25.85 5.18 14.41
C SER A 421 -25.00 4.87 15.64
N THR A 422 -25.24 5.66 16.68
CA THR A 422 -24.77 5.31 18.02
C THR A 422 -25.54 4.08 18.50
N LYS A 423 -24.95 2.90 18.39
CA LYS A 423 -25.35 1.74 19.18
C LYS A 423 -24.28 1.43 20.20
N ASN A 424 -24.68 1.59 21.44
CA ASN A 424 -23.97 1.25 22.66
C ASN A 424 -23.27 -0.11 22.54
N LEU A 425 -22.00 -0.15 22.89
CA LEU A 425 -21.28 -1.34 23.32
C LEU A 425 -22.02 -1.92 24.54
N GLN A 426 -22.98 -2.77 24.29
CA GLN A 426 -23.53 -3.65 25.31
C GLN A 426 -22.55 -4.82 25.44
N GLN A 427 -21.91 -4.88 26.59
CA GLN A 427 -21.18 -6.05 27.07
C GLN A 427 -22.06 -7.30 26.89
N ALA A 428 -21.52 -8.27 26.14
CA ALA A 428 -22.11 -9.59 26.08
C ALA A 428 -22.14 -10.21 27.48
N PRO A 429 -23.19 -10.91 27.84
CA PRO A 429 -23.29 -11.54 29.17
C PRO A 429 -22.22 -12.62 29.28
N SER A 430 -21.34 -12.46 30.26
CA SER A 430 -20.36 -13.46 30.67
C SER A 430 -21.06 -14.72 31.13
N SER A 431 -21.14 -15.72 30.26
CA SER A 431 -21.38 -17.09 30.72
C SER A 431 -20.09 -17.57 31.37
N SER A 432 -20.04 -17.49 32.70
CA SER A 432 -18.97 -18.06 33.50
C SER A 432 -18.99 -19.58 33.40
N SER A 433 -18.29 -20.15 32.42
CA SER A 433 -17.88 -21.54 32.47
C SER A 433 -16.56 -21.62 33.25
N VAL A 434 -16.59 -22.36 34.33
CA VAL A 434 -15.43 -22.66 35.18
C VAL A 434 -14.29 -23.23 34.31
N PRO A 435 -13.04 -22.78 34.45
CA PRO A 435 -11.92 -23.29 33.68
C PRO A 435 -11.70 -24.77 34.00
N ILE A 436 -11.74 -25.64 33.00
CA ILE A 436 -11.41 -27.06 33.15
C ILE A 436 -9.89 -27.20 33.16
N PRO A 437 -9.26 -27.81 34.18
CA PRO A 437 -7.81 -28.05 34.19
C PRO A 437 -7.40 -28.98 33.03
N LEU A 438 -6.19 -28.84 32.50
CA LEU A 438 -5.69 -29.65 31.38
C LEU A 438 -5.68 -31.15 31.68
N HIS A 439 -5.63 -31.51 32.98
CA HIS A 439 -5.67 -32.91 33.44
C HIS A 439 -7.04 -33.58 33.31
N ASP A 440 -8.10 -32.79 33.09
CA ASP A 440 -9.49 -33.26 32.92
C ASP A 440 -10.04 -33.03 31.52
N VAL A 441 -9.18 -32.88 30.50
CA VAL A 441 -9.60 -32.71 29.10
C VAL A 441 -10.33 -34.00 28.65
N PRO A 442 -11.55 -33.91 28.10
CA PRO A 442 -12.28 -35.08 27.61
C PRO A 442 -11.43 -35.89 26.61
N SER A 443 -11.50 -37.22 26.71
CA SER A 443 -10.70 -38.13 25.86
C SER A 443 -10.92 -37.95 24.36
N GLN A 444 -12.05 -37.35 23.97
CA GLN A 444 -12.37 -37.03 22.61
C GLN A 444 -11.49 -35.86 22.09
N ILE A 445 -11.32 -34.82 22.92
CA ILE A 445 -10.46 -33.66 22.59
C ILE A 445 -8.99 -34.11 22.55
N THR A 446 -8.55 -34.91 23.52
CA THR A 446 -7.18 -35.47 23.55
C THR A 446 -6.87 -36.23 22.27
N ARG A 447 -7.78 -37.12 21.83
CA ARG A 447 -7.64 -37.88 20.58
C ARG A 447 -7.62 -36.99 19.33
N ALA A 448 -8.45 -35.95 19.30
CA ALA A 448 -8.45 -35.00 18.19
C ALA A 448 -7.13 -34.24 18.08
N MET A 449 -6.36 -34.09 19.16
CA MET A 449 -5.06 -33.41 19.20
C MET A 449 -3.86 -34.37 19.10
N ASP A 450 -4.03 -35.68 18.93
CA ASP A 450 -2.92 -36.65 18.95
C ASP A 450 -1.91 -36.42 17.83
N LYS A 451 -2.34 -35.84 16.72
CA LYS A 451 -1.51 -35.60 15.52
C LYS A 451 -1.17 -34.14 15.25
N GLU A 452 -1.23 -33.23 16.24
CA GLU A 452 -1.03 -31.82 16.05
C GLU A 452 0.40 -31.41 15.61
N GLU A 453 1.33 -32.35 15.61
CA GLU A 453 2.70 -32.14 15.10
C GLU A 453 2.81 -32.39 13.59
N TYR A 454 1.83 -33.03 12.98
CA TYR A 454 1.82 -33.40 11.55
C TYR A 454 0.98 -32.43 10.73
N TRP A 455 1.34 -32.27 9.45
CA TRP A 455 0.62 -31.36 8.54
C TRP A 455 -0.80 -31.82 8.22
N ASP A 456 -1.07 -33.13 8.24
CA ASP A 456 -2.40 -33.72 8.01
C ASP A 456 -3.37 -33.57 9.20
N PHE A 457 -2.97 -32.87 10.26
CA PHE A 457 -3.81 -32.57 11.41
C PHE A 457 -5.16 -31.99 10.99
N ASN A 458 -6.27 -32.55 11.51
CA ASN A 458 -7.60 -32.12 11.12
C ASN A 458 -8.19 -31.15 12.15
N ILE A 459 -8.10 -29.85 11.85
CA ILE A 459 -8.63 -28.80 12.73
C ILE A 459 -10.14 -28.86 12.92
N PHE A 460 -10.89 -29.38 11.94
CA PHE A 460 -12.35 -29.50 12.01
C PHE A 460 -12.81 -30.61 12.95
N GLU A 461 -12.03 -31.67 13.11
CA GLU A 461 -12.28 -32.68 14.15
C GLU A 461 -12.11 -32.08 15.54
N LEU A 462 -11.10 -31.23 15.73
CA LEU A 462 -10.91 -30.51 17.00
C LEU A 462 -12.01 -29.46 17.21
N GLU A 463 -12.41 -28.72 16.19
CA GLU A 463 -13.53 -27.78 16.24
C GLU A 463 -14.82 -28.48 16.75
N ALA A 464 -15.13 -29.66 16.16
CA ALA A 464 -16.30 -30.45 16.54
C ALA A 464 -16.19 -30.98 17.99
N ALA A 465 -15.03 -31.52 18.36
CA ALA A 465 -14.79 -32.07 19.69
C ALA A 465 -14.84 -31.01 20.80
N THR A 466 -14.46 -29.76 20.47
CA THR A 466 -14.38 -28.64 21.42
C THR A 466 -15.60 -27.73 21.39
N HIS A 467 -16.64 -28.09 20.63
CA HIS A 467 -17.83 -27.24 20.41
C HIS A 467 -17.47 -25.83 19.95
N LYS A 468 -16.69 -25.74 18.89
CA LYS A 468 -16.20 -24.49 18.27
C LYS A 468 -15.24 -23.66 19.15
N ARG A 469 -14.45 -24.31 19.98
CA ARG A 469 -13.44 -23.68 20.83
C ARG A 469 -12.07 -24.34 20.67
N PRO A 470 -11.54 -24.51 19.44
CA PRO A 470 -10.29 -25.23 19.20
C PRO A 470 -9.05 -24.44 19.66
N LEU A 471 -9.10 -23.09 19.60
CA LEU A 471 -7.93 -22.23 19.81
C LEU A 471 -7.36 -22.36 21.22
N ILE A 472 -8.20 -22.41 22.24
CA ILE A 472 -7.72 -22.57 23.63
C ILE A 472 -7.03 -23.92 23.85
N TYR A 473 -7.59 -25.03 23.36
CA TYR A 473 -7.02 -26.34 23.58
C TYR A 473 -5.74 -26.56 22.79
N LEU A 474 -5.75 -26.21 21.50
CA LEU A 474 -4.56 -26.27 20.65
C LEU A 474 -3.47 -25.29 21.12
N GLY A 475 -3.86 -24.07 21.48
CA GLY A 475 -2.95 -23.05 21.99
C GLY A 475 -2.24 -23.50 23.27
N LEU A 476 -2.94 -24.07 24.23
CA LEU A 476 -2.31 -24.60 25.45
C LEU A 476 -1.29 -25.70 25.15
N LYS A 477 -1.59 -26.61 24.20
CA LYS A 477 -0.68 -27.70 23.81
C LYS A 477 0.53 -27.18 23.04
N VAL A 478 0.31 -26.34 22.05
CA VAL A 478 1.39 -25.75 21.24
C VAL A 478 2.30 -24.85 22.10
N PHE A 479 1.73 -23.96 22.92
CA PHE A 479 2.52 -23.05 23.74
C PHE A 479 3.32 -23.81 24.83
N ALA A 480 2.79 -24.92 25.35
CA ALA A 480 3.54 -25.81 26.25
C ALA A 480 4.72 -26.47 25.53
N ARG A 481 4.53 -26.93 24.29
CA ARG A 481 5.59 -27.55 23.47
C ARG A 481 6.75 -26.59 23.20
N PHE A 482 6.47 -25.31 22.99
CA PHE A 482 7.47 -24.26 22.75
C PHE A 482 7.98 -23.57 24.03
N GLY A 483 7.58 -24.02 25.24
CA GLY A 483 8.05 -23.43 26.49
C GLY A 483 7.66 -21.95 26.69
N VAL A 484 6.53 -21.53 26.12
CA VAL A 484 6.10 -20.11 26.12
C VAL A 484 5.90 -19.57 27.52
N CYS A 485 5.35 -20.37 28.45
CA CYS A 485 5.15 -19.94 29.86
C CYS A 485 6.47 -19.64 30.56
N GLU A 486 7.47 -20.49 30.36
CA GLU A 486 8.80 -20.33 30.92
C GLU A 486 9.48 -19.09 30.36
N PHE A 487 9.38 -18.89 29.04
CA PHE A 487 9.98 -17.72 28.36
C PHE A 487 9.36 -16.41 28.82
N LEU A 488 8.01 -16.33 28.86
CA LEU A 488 7.27 -15.13 29.29
C LEU A 488 7.23 -14.97 30.83
N LYS A 489 7.73 -15.94 31.57
CA LYS A 489 7.66 -15.99 33.06
C LYS A 489 6.21 -15.83 33.56
N CYS A 490 5.24 -16.44 32.87
CA CYS A 490 3.83 -16.42 33.23
C CYS A 490 3.37 -17.80 33.67
N SER A 491 2.26 -17.85 34.43
CA SER A 491 1.67 -19.14 34.83
C SER A 491 0.82 -19.71 33.69
N GLU A 492 0.67 -21.05 33.65
CA GLU A 492 -0.28 -21.71 32.74
C GLU A 492 -1.72 -21.19 32.93
N ALA A 493 -2.10 -20.85 34.17
CA ALA A 493 -3.39 -20.25 34.45
C ALA A 493 -3.58 -18.88 33.78
N THR A 494 -2.53 -18.06 33.77
CA THR A 494 -2.51 -16.77 33.08
C THR A 494 -2.62 -16.96 31.56
N LEU A 495 -1.84 -17.87 31.00
CA LEU A 495 -1.90 -18.21 29.57
C LEU A 495 -3.28 -18.72 29.17
N ARG A 496 -3.86 -19.60 29.97
CA ARG A 496 -5.23 -20.13 29.77
C ARG A 496 -6.28 -19.02 29.77
N SER A 497 -6.21 -18.11 30.75
CA SER A 497 -7.12 -16.97 30.82
C SER A 497 -6.95 -16.05 29.61
N TRP A 498 -5.72 -15.83 29.16
CA TRP A 498 -5.43 -15.06 27.97
C TRP A 498 -6.03 -15.71 26.69
N LEU A 499 -5.80 -17.00 26.47
CA LEU A 499 -6.37 -17.73 25.33
C LEU A 499 -7.89 -17.71 25.36
N GLN A 500 -8.51 -17.81 26.54
CA GLN A 500 -9.98 -17.71 26.68
C GLN A 500 -10.49 -16.33 26.27
N VAL A 501 -9.82 -15.27 26.66
CA VAL A 501 -10.20 -13.88 26.31
C VAL A 501 -10.02 -13.66 24.82
N ILE A 502 -8.89 -14.08 24.23
CA ILE A 502 -8.64 -13.94 22.79
C ILE A 502 -9.68 -14.73 21.99
N GLU A 503 -9.89 -16.02 22.30
CA GLU A 503 -10.88 -16.86 21.59
C GLU A 503 -12.30 -16.29 21.68
N ALA A 504 -12.69 -15.75 22.84
CA ALA A 504 -14.01 -15.14 23.03
C ALA A 504 -14.25 -13.87 22.23
N ASN A 505 -13.18 -13.23 21.74
CA ASN A 505 -13.27 -12.06 20.88
C ASN A 505 -13.16 -12.40 19.38
N TYR A 506 -13.08 -13.66 18.98
CA TYR A 506 -13.36 -14.11 17.63
C TYR A 506 -14.86 -14.33 17.45
N HIS A 507 -15.41 -13.90 16.31
CA HIS A 507 -16.84 -14.04 16.02
C HIS A 507 -17.18 -15.44 15.51
N ALA A 508 -17.79 -16.27 16.34
CA ALA A 508 -18.23 -17.62 15.95
C ALA A 508 -19.33 -17.64 14.87
N SER A 509 -19.94 -16.50 14.56
CA SER A 509 -20.90 -16.31 13.45
C SER A 509 -20.22 -16.19 12.09
N ASN A 510 -18.92 -15.84 12.03
CA ASN A 510 -18.19 -15.79 10.78
C ASN A 510 -17.98 -17.22 10.26
N PRO A 511 -18.26 -17.49 8.99
CA PRO A 511 -17.97 -18.80 8.40
C PRO A 511 -16.47 -19.12 8.36
N TYR A 512 -15.61 -18.14 8.09
CA TYR A 512 -14.18 -18.32 7.87
C TYR A 512 -13.32 -17.64 8.95
N HIS A 513 -13.34 -16.30 9.07
CA HIS A 513 -12.51 -15.54 10.03
C HIS A 513 -13.05 -15.67 11.47
N ASN A 514 -12.79 -16.82 12.07
CA ASN A 514 -13.21 -17.21 13.42
C ASN A 514 -12.07 -17.88 14.18
N SER A 515 -12.30 -18.35 15.41
CA SER A 515 -11.26 -18.98 16.25
C SER A 515 -10.71 -20.29 15.68
N THR A 516 -11.45 -20.97 14.78
CA THR A 516 -10.99 -22.19 14.12
C THR A 516 -9.92 -21.86 13.06
N HIS A 517 -10.10 -20.78 12.29
CA HIS A 517 -9.08 -20.27 11.38
C HIS A 517 -7.82 -19.87 12.14
N SER A 518 -7.96 -19.09 13.21
CA SER A 518 -6.81 -18.71 14.05
C SER A 518 -6.07 -19.94 14.61
N ALA A 519 -6.78 -20.99 15.02
CA ALA A 519 -6.19 -22.23 15.48
C ALA A 519 -5.46 -22.97 14.35
N ASP A 520 -5.97 -22.97 13.11
CA ASP A 520 -5.31 -23.55 11.94
C ASP A 520 -4.02 -22.78 11.58
N VAL A 521 -4.06 -21.44 11.66
CA VAL A 521 -2.87 -20.59 11.43
C VAL A 521 -1.83 -20.81 12.54
N LEU A 522 -2.25 -20.94 13.79
CA LEU A 522 -1.36 -21.29 14.92
C LEU A 522 -0.70 -22.66 14.69
N HIS A 523 -1.45 -23.67 14.23
CA HIS A 523 -0.93 -24.99 13.88
C HIS A 523 0.11 -24.89 12.76
N ALA A 524 -0.20 -24.20 11.65
CA ALA A 524 0.70 -24.02 10.52
C ALA A 524 1.99 -23.29 10.94
N THR A 525 1.87 -22.23 11.76
CA THR A 525 3.01 -21.50 12.32
C THR A 525 3.91 -22.42 13.15
N ALA A 526 3.32 -23.20 14.06
CA ALA A 526 4.05 -24.16 14.89
C ALA A 526 4.74 -25.25 14.06
N TYR A 527 4.10 -25.71 12.98
CA TYR A 527 4.67 -26.67 12.04
C TYR A 527 5.90 -26.08 11.31
N PHE A 528 5.82 -24.83 10.82
CA PHE A 528 6.95 -24.18 10.17
C PHE A 528 8.10 -23.88 11.14
N LEU A 529 7.82 -23.46 12.37
CA LEU A 529 8.83 -23.22 13.40
C LEU A 529 9.64 -24.48 13.77
N CYS A 530 9.07 -25.68 13.56
CA CYS A 530 9.78 -26.95 13.78
C CYS A 530 10.77 -27.31 12.66
N LYS A 531 10.80 -26.59 11.54
CA LYS A 531 11.70 -26.86 10.42
C LYS A 531 13.12 -26.40 10.72
N GLU A 532 14.11 -27.19 10.30
CA GLU A 532 15.52 -27.00 10.67
C GLU A 532 16.04 -25.61 10.29
N ARG A 533 15.77 -25.15 9.06
CA ARG A 533 16.21 -23.82 8.60
C ARG A 533 15.63 -22.67 9.42
N ILE A 534 14.39 -22.81 9.86
CA ILE A 534 13.74 -21.80 10.71
C ILE A 534 14.37 -21.79 12.12
N LYS A 535 14.59 -22.98 12.73
CA LYS A 535 15.28 -23.11 14.04
C LYS A 535 16.67 -22.53 14.04
N GLN A 536 17.40 -22.63 12.92
CA GLN A 536 18.74 -22.05 12.79
C GLN A 536 18.73 -20.54 12.61
N THR A 537 17.60 -19.96 12.18
CA THR A 537 17.46 -18.55 11.79
C THR A 537 16.82 -17.70 12.89
N LEU A 538 15.71 -18.17 13.46
CA LEU A 538 14.93 -17.43 14.44
C LEU A 538 15.40 -17.77 15.87
N ASP A 539 15.31 -16.78 16.75
CA ASP A 539 15.57 -16.97 18.17
C ASP A 539 14.27 -17.23 18.97
N PRO A 540 14.35 -17.63 20.25
CA PRO A 540 13.17 -17.90 21.07
C PRO A 540 12.19 -16.73 21.19
N LEU A 541 12.68 -15.48 21.09
CA LEU A 541 11.81 -14.29 21.12
C LEU A 541 10.97 -14.21 19.85
N ASP A 542 11.56 -14.54 18.69
CA ASP A 542 10.88 -14.58 17.40
C ASP A 542 9.86 -15.72 17.34
N GLU A 543 10.22 -16.92 17.88
CA GLU A 543 9.32 -18.08 17.93
C GLU A 543 8.07 -17.77 18.76
N VAL A 544 8.26 -17.25 19.96
CA VAL A 544 7.16 -16.85 20.84
C VAL A 544 6.32 -15.75 20.20
N GLY A 545 6.97 -14.78 19.56
CA GLY A 545 6.28 -13.71 18.82
C GLY A 545 5.43 -14.21 17.68
N ALA A 546 5.91 -15.20 16.92
CA ALA A 546 5.19 -15.80 15.81
C ALA A 546 3.94 -16.58 16.28
N LEU A 547 4.07 -17.37 17.35
CA LEU A 547 2.94 -18.11 17.93
C LEU A 547 1.86 -17.16 18.47
N ILE A 548 2.25 -16.08 19.13
CA ILE A 548 1.31 -15.07 19.63
C ILE A 548 0.66 -14.34 18.45
N ALA A 549 1.44 -13.91 17.43
CA ALA A 549 0.92 -13.24 16.25
C ALA A 549 -0.13 -14.11 15.54
N ALA A 550 0.15 -15.40 15.31
CA ALA A 550 -0.78 -16.35 14.72
C ALA A 550 -2.09 -16.49 15.52
N THR A 551 -1.99 -16.44 16.86
CA THR A 551 -3.16 -16.56 17.76
C THR A 551 -4.10 -15.34 17.69
N ILE A 552 -3.56 -14.15 17.38
CA ILE A 552 -4.31 -12.89 17.49
C ILE A 552 -4.56 -12.19 16.16
N HIS A 553 -3.99 -12.69 15.04
CA HIS A 553 -3.89 -11.95 13.79
C HIS A 553 -5.22 -11.44 13.22
N ASP A 554 -6.33 -12.11 13.51
CA ASP A 554 -7.69 -11.80 13.07
C ASP A 554 -8.70 -11.58 14.21
N VAL A 555 -8.23 -11.31 15.44
CA VAL A 555 -9.13 -11.14 16.60
C VAL A 555 -10.14 -10.00 16.35
N ASP A 556 -11.43 -10.26 16.60
CA ASP A 556 -12.56 -9.34 16.35
C ASP A 556 -12.78 -9.01 14.87
N HIS A 557 -12.41 -9.93 13.96
CA HIS A 557 -12.68 -9.78 12.54
C HIS A 557 -14.19 -9.78 12.27
N PRO A 558 -14.76 -8.77 11.57
CA PRO A 558 -16.20 -8.63 11.36
C PRO A 558 -16.76 -9.51 10.22
N GLY A 559 -15.94 -10.36 9.58
CA GLY A 559 -16.33 -11.13 8.40
C GLY A 559 -16.51 -10.27 7.13
N ARG A 560 -15.82 -9.14 7.04
CA ARG A 560 -15.86 -8.18 5.93
C ARG A 560 -14.45 -7.69 5.64
N THR A 561 -14.15 -7.42 4.36
CA THR A 561 -12.83 -6.95 3.93
C THR A 561 -12.55 -5.49 4.31
N ASN A 562 -11.28 -5.08 4.30
CA ASN A 562 -10.86 -3.68 4.47
C ASN A 562 -11.60 -2.76 3.49
N SER A 563 -11.69 -3.14 2.21
CA SER A 563 -12.39 -2.37 1.18
C SER A 563 -13.89 -2.18 1.49
N PHE A 564 -14.56 -3.22 2.02
CA PHE A 564 -15.96 -3.10 2.48
C PHE A 564 -16.07 -2.07 3.61
N LEU A 565 -15.20 -2.15 4.62
CA LEU A 565 -15.23 -1.24 5.77
C LEU A 565 -15.00 0.22 5.37
N CYS A 566 -14.07 0.45 4.43
CA CYS A 566 -13.83 1.77 3.88
C CYS A 566 -15.03 2.30 3.07
N ASN A 567 -15.59 1.46 2.19
CA ASN A 567 -16.76 1.82 1.39
C ASN A 567 -18.01 2.09 2.24
N ALA A 568 -18.17 1.36 3.35
CA ALA A 568 -19.25 1.53 4.29
C ALA A 568 -19.05 2.72 5.26
N GLY A 569 -17.88 3.36 5.26
CA GLY A 569 -17.55 4.43 6.20
C GLY A 569 -17.57 3.95 7.66
N SER A 570 -17.07 2.74 7.93
CA SER A 570 -17.10 2.15 9.25
C SER A 570 -16.28 2.94 10.27
N GLU A 571 -16.61 2.83 11.56
CA GLU A 571 -15.86 3.49 12.64
C GLU A 571 -14.38 3.05 12.66
N LEU A 572 -14.10 1.78 12.33
CA LEU A 572 -12.73 1.27 12.23
C LEU A 572 -11.97 1.91 11.05
N ALA A 573 -12.61 2.05 9.88
CA ALA A 573 -12.00 2.70 8.72
C ALA A 573 -11.66 4.16 9.02
N ILE A 574 -12.55 4.89 9.71
CA ILE A 574 -12.29 6.25 10.17
C ILE A 574 -11.13 6.29 11.19
N LEU A 575 -11.15 5.37 12.16
CA LEU A 575 -10.13 5.31 13.22
C LEU A 575 -8.72 5.07 12.65
N TYR A 576 -8.59 4.19 11.68
CA TYR A 576 -7.31 3.79 11.07
C TYR A 576 -7.03 4.49 9.74
N ASN A 577 -7.84 5.51 9.35
CA ASN A 577 -7.63 6.34 8.16
C ASN A 577 -7.56 5.53 6.86
N ASP A 578 -8.40 4.51 6.74
CA ASP A 578 -8.48 3.59 5.59
C ASP A 578 -7.20 2.78 5.31
N MET A 579 -6.26 2.71 6.26
CA MET A 579 -4.98 2.01 6.08
C MET A 579 -4.93 0.73 6.91
N ALA A 580 -4.82 -0.45 6.26
CA ALA A 580 -4.73 -1.75 6.94
C ALA A 580 -5.69 -1.83 8.13
N VAL A 581 -6.97 -1.50 7.88
CA VAL A 581 -7.97 -1.19 8.92
C VAL A 581 -8.13 -2.35 9.90
N LEU A 582 -8.30 -3.55 9.37
CA LEU A 582 -8.48 -4.77 10.16
C LEU A 582 -7.20 -5.15 10.90
N GLU A 583 -6.08 -5.17 10.23
CA GLU A 583 -4.80 -5.61 10.78
C GLU A 583 -4.33 -4.68 11.91
N HIS A 584 -4.51 -3.37 11.76
CA HIS A 584 -4.28 -2.41 12.84
C HIS A 584 -5.24 -2.62 14.01
N HIS A 585 -6.51 -2.93 13.73
CA HIS A 585 -7.51 -3.21 14.76
C HIS A 585 -7.15 -4.48 15.53
N HIS A 586 -6.85 -5.58 14.86
CA HIS A 586 -6.50 -6.87 15.48
C HIS A 586 -5.32 -6.72 16.42
N ALA A 587 -4.23 -6.10 15.95
CA ALA A 587 -3.05 -5.85 16.79
C ALA A 587 -3.38 -4.96 18.00
N ALA A 588 -4.09 -3.85 17.80
CA ALA A 588 -4.42 -2.92 18.88
C ALA A 588 -5.31 -3.57 19.94
N LEU A 589 -6.38 -4.23 19.52
CA LEU A 589 -7.33 -4.90 20.41
C LEU A 589 -6.67 -6.03 21.20
N ALA A 590 -5.87 -6.87 20.53
CA ALA A 590 -5.18 -7.97 21.22
C ALA A 590 -4.30 -7.47 22.38
N PHE A 591 -3.55 -6.39 22.19
CA PHE A 591 -2.76 -5.80 23.27
C PHE A 591 -3.61 -5.12 24.34
N GLN A 592 -4.74 -4.49 23.97
CA GLN A 592 -5.69 -3.94 24.95
C GLN A 592 -6.29 -5.03 25.83
N LEU A 593 -6.75 -6.13 25.25
CA LEU A 593 -7.30 -7.29 25.98
C LEU A 593 -6.24 -7.91 26.89
N THR A 594 -4.98 -8.03 26.42
CA THR A 594 -3.89 -8.64 27.18
C THR A 594 -3.49 -7.78 28.37
N THR A 595 -3.39 -6.46 28.23
CA THR A 595 -2.92 -5.56 29.28
C THR A 595 -4.03 -5.00 30.17
N GLY A 596 -5.30 -5.17 29.77
CA GLY A 596 -6.45 -4.66 30.49
C GLY A 596 -6.79 -5.39 31.79
N ASP A 597 -6.41 -6.68 31.93
CA ASP A 597 -6.59 -7.47 33.14
C ASP A 597 -5.29 -8.21 33.50
N ASP A 598 -4.82 -8.01 34.72
CA ASP A 598 -3.61 -8.68 35.25
C ASP A 598 -3.68 -10.22 35.19
N LYS A 599 -4.89 -10.81 35.20
CA LYS A 599 -5.11 -12.26 35.08
C LYS A 599 -4.82 -12.80 33.69
N CYS A 600 -4.91 -11.95 32.67
CA CYS A 600 -4.68 -12.26 31.26
C CYS A 600 -3.35 -11.73 30.75
N ASN A 601 -2.63 -10.89 31.51
CA ASN A 601 -1.42 -10.25 31.07
C ASN A 601 -0.22 -11.22 31.09
N ILE A 602 -0.03 -11.93 29.97
CA ILE A 602 1.06 -12.88 29.77
C ILE A 602 2.43 -12.18 29.71
N PHE A 603 2.50 -10.87 29.49
CA PHE A 603 3.75 -10.07 29.39
C PHE A 603 4.17 -9.42 30.71
N LYS A 604 3.39 -9.59 31.77
CA LYS A 604 3.53 -8.84 33.02
C LYS A 604 4.94 -8.95 33.65
N ASN A 605 5.61 -10.09 33.49
CA ASN A 605 6.89 -10.38 34.11
C ASN A 605 8.09 -10.28 33.15
N MET A 606 7.87 -9.78 31.93
CA MET A 606 8.94 -9.58 30.94
C MET A 606 9.77 -8.33 31.25
N GLU A 607 11.05 -8.39 30.90
CA GLU A 607 11.90 -7.21 30.87
C GLU A 607 11.40 -6.20 29.82
N ARG A 608 11.50 -4.91 30.13
CA ARG A 608 10.93 -3.85 29.30
C ARG A 608 11.43 -3.86 27.85
N ASN A 609 12.71 -4.11 27.64
CA ASN A 609 13.32 -4.11 26.30
C ASN A 609 12.84 -5.32 25.49
N ASP A 610 12.79 -6.51 26.12
CA ASP A 610 12.31 -7.73 25.48
C ASP A 610 10.83 -7.60 25.11
N TYR A 611 10.01 -7.03 26.01
CA TYR A 611 8.61 -6.73 25.70
C TYR A 611 8.45 -5.77 24.52
N GLN A 612 9.27 -4.71 24.44
CA GLN A 612 9.20 -3.76 23.34
C GLN A 612 9.54 -4.42 21.99
N THR A 613 10.60 -5.23 21.97
CA THR A 613 11.02 -5.98 20.76
C THR A 613 9.98 -7.01 20.36
N LEU A 614 9.49 -7.81 21.33
CA LEU A 614 8.44 -8.79 21.09
C LEU A 614 7.16 -8.15 20.55
N ARG A 615 6.70 -7.06 21.22
CA ARG A 615 5.52 -6.32 20.77
C ARG A 615 5.66 -5.79 19.36
N GLN A 616 6.82 -5.19 19.03
CA GLN A 616 7.08 -4.68 17.68
C GLN A 616 7.07 -5.80 16.65
N GLY A 617 7.68 -6.96 16.97
CA GLY A 617 7.69 -8.13 16.10
C GLY A 617 6.29 -8.70 15.85
N ILE A 618 5.46 -8.81 16.89
CA ILE A 618 4.06 -9.26 16.79
C ILE A 618 3.25 -8.32 15.89
N ILE A 619 3.33 -7.00 16.13
CA ILE A 619 2.62 -5.99 15.32
C ILE A 619 3.06 -6.07 13.85
N ASP A 620 4.36 -6.18 13.59
CA ASP A 620 4.91 -6.28 12.24
C ASP A 620 4.38 -7.52 11.49
N MET A 621 4.29 -8.67 12.18
CA MET A 621 3.74 -9.91 11.60
C MET A 621 2.24 -9.79 11.33
N VAL A 622 1.45 -9.22 12.25
CA VAL A 622 0.01 -9.01 12.04
C VAL A 622 -0.23 -8.07 10.85
N LEU A 623 0.51 -6.96 10.76
CA LEU A 623 0.39 -6.04 9.61
C LEU A 623 0.85 -6.67 8.28
N ALA A 624 1.71 -7.70 8.32
CA ALA A 624 2.16 -8.40 7.12
C ALA A 624 1.09 -9.33 6.53
N THR A 625 0.00 -9.66 7.24
CA THR A 625 -1.11 -10.45 6.69
C THR A 625 -1.93 -9.67 5.66
N GLU A 626 -1.88 -8.32 5.67
CA GLU A 626 -2.58 -7.47 4.72
C GLU A 626 -2.29 -7.88 3.27
N MET A 627 -3.37 -8.14 2.51
CA MET A 627 -3.25 -8.65 1.14
C MET A 627 -2.78 -7.62 0.12
N THR A 628 -2.96 -6.32 0.38
CA THR A 628 -2.42 -5.26 -0.50
C THR A 628 -0.90 -5.28 -0.59
N LYS A 629 -0.22 -5.78 0.44
CA LYS A 629 1.24 -5.93 0.54
C LYS A 629 1.77 -7.31 0.12
N HIS A 630 0.89 -8.21 -0.30
CA HIS A 630 1.25 -9.60 -0.62
C HIS A 630 2.42 -9.70 -1.59
N PHE A 631 2.29 -9.12 -2.78
CA PHE A 631 3.33 -9.20 -3.82
C PHE A 631 4.64 -8.51 -3.40
N GLU A 632 4.55 -7.43 -2.63
CA GLU A 632 5.72 -6.76 -2.08
C GLU A 632 6.52 -7.71 -1.16
N HIS A 633 5.83 -8.39 -0.22
CA HIS A 633 6.50 -9.31 0.71
C HIS A 633 7.10 -10.51 0.00
N VAL A 634 6.37 -11.15 -0.93
CA VAL A 634 6.86 -12.29 -1.71
C VAL A 634 8.07 -11.90 -2.54
N ASN A 635 8.00 -10.79 -3.29
CA ASN A 635 9.10 -10.33 -4.13
C ASN A 635 10.35 -9.94 -3.30
N LYS A 636 10.18 -9.27 -2.16
CA LYS A 636 11.29 -8.96 -1.25
C LYS A 636 11.92 -10.23 -0.71
N PHE A 637 11.13 -11.21 -0.30
CA PHE A 637 11.63 -12.49 0.19
C PHE A 637 12.43 -13.22 -0.88
N VAL A 638 11.92 -13.37 -2.09
CA VAL A 638 12.61 -14.00 -3.22
C VAL A 638 13.94 -13.32 -3.53
N ASN A 639 13.97 -12.00 -3.61
CA ASN A 639 15.16 -11.26 -4.03
C ASN A 639 16.23 -11.13 -2.93
N ILE A 640 15.83 -11.06 -1.66
CA ILE A 640 16.76 -10.82 -0.53
C ILE A 640 17.15 -12.12 0.17
N ILE A 641 16.29 -13.13 0.18
CA ILE A 641 16.54 -14.40 0.86
C ILE A 641 16.87 -15.51 -0.15
N ASN A 642 15.94 -15.86 -1.06
CA ASN A 642 16.09 -17.04 -1.89
C ASN A 642 17.24 -16.94 -2.90
N LYS A 643 17.31 -15.82 -3.67
CA LYS A 643 18.35 -15.67 -4.69
C LYS A 643 19.77 -15.66 -4.09
N PRO A 644 20.07 -14.88 -3.03
CA PRO A 644 21.39 -14.96 -2.39
C PRO A 644 21.68 -16.31 -1.76
N LEU A 645 20.66 -16.99 -1.22
CA LEU A 645 20.84 -18.33 -0.63
C LEU A 645 21.29 -19.36 -1.68
N VAL A 646 20.61 -19.39 -2.84
CA VAL A 646 20.98 -20.28 -3.95
C VAL A 646 22.39 -19.97 -4.46
N ALA A 647 22.75 -18.69 -4.61
CA ALA A 647 24.10 -18.32 -5.05
C ALA A 647 25.19 -18.78 -4.08
N LEU A 648 24.92 -18.77 -2.77
CA LEU A 648 25.84 -19.27 -1.75
C LEU A 648 25.89 -20.81 -1.66
N GLU A 649 24.81 -21.50 -2.06
CA GLU A 649 24.75 -22.97 -2.08
C GLU A 649 25.35 -23.56 -3.37
N GLU A 650 25.46 -22.80 -4.48
CA GLU A 650 26.08 -23.23 -5.75
C GLU A 650 27.61 -23.13 -5.77
N ASP A 651 28.21 -22.30 -4.92
CA ASP A 651 29.68 -22.08 -4.82
C ASP A 651 30.37 -23.18 -3.95
N GLU A 652 30.01 -24.45 -4.11
CA GLU A 652 30.35 -25.65 -3.31
C GLU A 652 31.79 -25.72 -2.73
N GLU A 653 31.89 -26.20 -1.47
CA GLU A 653 32.89 -27.02 -0.82
C GLU A 653 33.65 -26.49 0.42
N THR A 654 33.13 -25.48 1.19
CA THR A 654 33.80 -25.22 2.48
C THR A 654 32.82 -24.99 3.62
N ASP A 655 33.20 -25.41 4.86
CA ASP A 655 32.51 -25.07 6.13
C ASP A 655 32.30 -23.57 6.32
N THR A 656 33.03 -22.73 5.59
CA THR A 656 32.92 -21.27 5.57
C THR A 656 31.63 -20.77 4.95
N ASP A 657 31.04 -21.51 4.01
CA ASP A 657 29.84 -21.05 3.29
C ASP A 657 28.58 -21.21 4.13
N GLN A 658 28.51 -22.26 4.96
CA GLN A 658 27.42 -22.45 5.92
C GLN A 658 27.40 -21.35 7.00
N GLU A 659 28.55 -20.86 7.45
CA GLU A 659 28.63 -19.76 8.41
C GLU A 659 28.21 -18.43 7.75
N ALA A 660 28.54 -18.21 6.48
CA ALA A 660 28.11 -17.05 5.70
C ALA A 660 26.57 -17.05 5.52
N ILE A 661 25.97 -18.18 5.14
CA ILE A 661 24.52 -18.37 5.06
C ILE A 661 23.84 -18.04 6.39
N ASN A 662 24.32 -18.65 7.50
CA ASN A 662 23.75 -18.42 8.82
C ASN A 662 23.87 -16.94 9.25
N THR A 663 25.00 -16.31 8.93
CA THR A 663 25.22 -14.89 9.23
C THR A 663 24.25 -14.01 8.44
N MET A 664 24.07 -14.26 7.15
CA MET A 664 23.12 -13.54 6.29
C MET A 664 21.69 -13.69 6.79
N LEU A 665 21.24 -14.90 7.10
CA LEU A 665 19.86 -15.18 7.53
C LEU A 665 19.53 -14.57 8.91
N ARG A 666 20.53 -14.44 9.81
CA ARG A 666 20.33 -13.93 11.17
C ARG A 666 20.36 -12.40 11.29
N THR A 667 20.55 -11.67 10.20
CA THR A 667 20.45 -10.20 10.26
C THR A 667 19.03 -9.78 10.66
N PRO A 668 18.86 -8.71 11.44
CA PRO A 668 17.52 -8.26 11.90
C PRO A 668 16.54 -8.04 10.75
N GLU A 669 17.03 -7.50 9.64
CA GLU A 669 16.24 -7.22 8.43
C GLU A 669 15.74 -8.52 7.78
N ASN A 670 16.62 -9.51 7.61
CA ASN A 670 16.28 -10.79 6.99
C ASN A 670 15.37 -11.63 7.90
N ARG A 671 15.62 -11.64 9.21
CA ARG A 671 14.70 -12.27 10.18
C ARG A 671 13.30 -11.67 10.11
N THR A 672 13.20 -10.35 9.93
CA THR A 672 11.90 -9.68 9.77
C THR A 672 11.19 -10.14 8.51
N LEU A 673 11.89 -10.24 7.37
CA LEU A 673 11.30 -10.76 6.12
C LEU A 673 10.86 -12.20 6.24
N ILE A 674 11.66 -13.05 6.91
CA ILE A 674 11.34 -14.46 7.15
C ILE A 674 10.09 -14.60 8.03
N LYS A 675 9.97 -13.83 9.10
CA LYS A 675 8.78 -13.81 9.96
C LYS A 675 7.51 -13.36 9.21
N ARG A 676 7.61 -12.32 8.38
CA ARG A 676 6.51 -11.87 7.54
C ARG A 676 6.05 -12.94 6.57
N MET A 677 7.02 -13.63 5.92
CA MET A 677 6.71 -14.72 5.00
C MET A 677 6.10 -15.92 5.72
N LEU A 678 6.61 -16.25 6.91
CA LEU A 678 6.12 -17.34 7.75
C LEU A 678 4.63 -17.15 8.09
N ILE A 679 4.25 -15.98 8.62
CA ILE A 679 2.85 -15.72 9.01
C ILE A 679 1.93 -15.68 7.78
N LYS A 680 2.38 -15.08 6.66
CA LYS A 680 1.60 -15.07 5.42
C LYS A 680 1.35 -16.48 4.89
N CYS A 681 2.38 -17.33 4.85
CA CYS A 681 2.23 -18.71 4.42
C CYS A 681 1.33 -19.52 5.38
N ALA A 682 1.38 -19.23 6.69
CA ALA A 682 0.50 -19.86 7.66
C ALA A 682 -0.96 -19.46 7.44
N ASP A 683 -1.23 -18.17 7.27
CA ASP A 683 -2.55 -17.56 7.12
C ASP A 683 -3.31 -18.10 5.89
N VAL A 684 -2.65 -18.15 4.73
CA VAL A 684 -3.29 -18.60 3.48
C VAL A 684 -2.92 -20.03 3.09
N SER A 685 -2.58 -20.90 4.05
CA SER A 685 -2.16 -22.28 3.82
C SER A 685 -3.28 -23.25 3.42
N ASN A 686 -4.53 -22.82 3.42
CA ASN A 686 -5.70 -23.68 3.18
C ASN A 686 -5.62 -24.50 1.87
N PRO A 687 -5.13 -23.98 0.73
CA PRO A 687 -4.94 -24.76 -0.49
C PRO A 687 -3.89 -25.86 -0.39
N CYS A 688 -3.00 -25.77 0.60
CA CYS A 688 -1.93 -26.76 0.86
C CYS A 688 -2.35 -27.81 1.90
N ARG A 689 -3.55 -27.77 2.45
CA ARG A 689 -4.10 -28.78 3.37
C ARG A 689 -4.58 -30.01 2.60
N PRO A 690 -4.75 -31.17 3.26
CA PRO A 690 -5.42 -32.33 2.66
C PRO A 690 -6.74 -31.95 2.01
N LEU A 691 -7.11 -32.62 0.90
CA LEU A 691 -8.21 -32.23 0.03
C LEU A 691 -9.53 -31.91 0.78
N GLU A 692 -9.92 -32.76 1.72
CA GLU A 692 -11.18 -32.57 2.45
C GLU A 692 -11.19 -31.28 3.26
N GLN A 693 -10.06 -30.93 3.88
CA GLN A 693 -9.89 -29.67 4.62
C GLN A 693 -9.84 -28.48 3.67
N CYS A 694 -9.15 -28.62 2.52
CA CYS A 694 -9.12 -27.58 1.49
C CYS A 694 -10.54 -27.26 0.97
N ILE A 695 -11.36 -28.27 0.72
CA ILE A 695 -12.76 -28.09 0.30
C ILE A 695 -13.59 -27.36 1.38
N GLU A 696 -13.43 -27.75 2.64
CA GLU A 696 -14.16 -27.11 3.74
C GLU A 696 -13.75 -25.62 3.90
N TRP A 697 -12.46 -25.30 3.81
CA TRP A 697 -11.98 -23.91 3.83
C TRP A 697 -12.51 -23.11 2.65
N ALA A 698 -12.53 -23.69 1.43
CA ALA A 698 -13.09 -23.05 0.25
C ALA A 698 -14.60 -22.78 0.40
N ALA A 699 -15.34 -23.68 1.05
CA ALA A 699 -16.76 -23.48 1.36
C ALA A 699 -16.96 -22.28 2.31
N ARG A 700 -16.18 -22.24 3.38
CA ARG A 700 -16.30 -21.23 4.43
C ARG A 700 -15.96 -19.83 3.94
N ILE A 701 -14.86 -19.64 3.22
CA ILE A 701 -14.47 -18.33 2.68
C ILE A 701 -15.45 -17.86 1.60
N SER A 702 -15.93 -18.77 0.75
CA SER A 702 -16.94 -18.43 -0.25
C SER A 702 -18.23 -17.93 0.37
N GLU A 703 -18.71 -18.56 1.44
CA GLU A 703 -19.92 -18.15 2.14
C GLU A 703 -19.77 -16.78 2.80
N GLU A 704 -18.57 -16.47 3.33
CA GLU A 704 -18.28 -15.17 3.91
C GLU A 704 -18.28 -14.07 2.83
N TYR A 705 -17.65 -14.31 1.68
CA TYR A 705 -17.66 -13.36 0.56
C TYR A 705 -19.03 -13.22 -0.09
N PHE A 706 -19.83 -14.30 -0.18
CA PHE A 706 -21.23 -14.21 -0.62
C PHE A 706 -22.04 -13.32 0.31
N SER A 707 -21.85 -13.46 1.62
CA SER A 707 -22.56 -12.65 2.62
C SER A 707 -22.15 -11.17 2.51
N GLN A 708 -20.88 -10.87 2.23
CA GLN A 708 -20.44 -9.50 1.96
C GLN A 708 -21.08 -8.93 0.70
N THR A 709 -21.06 -9.67 -0.41
CA THR A 709 -21.65 -9.23 -1.69
C THR A 709 -23.16 -8.99 -1.56
N ASP A 710 -23.86 -9.86 -0.81
CA ASP A 710 -25.30 -9.70 -0.55
C ASP A 710 -25.56 -8.43 0.27
N GLU A 711 -24.73 -8.14 1.28
CA GLU A 711 -24.85 -6.91 2.08
C GLU A 711 -24.48 -5.65 1.27
N GLU A 712 -23.42 -5.68 0.45
CA GLU A 712 -23.04 -4.57 -0.43
C GLU A 712 -24.21 -4.19 -1.35
N LYS A 713 -24.86 -5.18 -1.98
CA LYS A 713 -26.06 -4.95 -2.81
C LYS A 713 -27.25 -4.42 -2.03
N HIS A 714 -27.48 -4.94 -0.82
CA HIS A 714 -28.60 -4.49 0.02
C HIS A 714 -28.43 -3.04 0.50
N ARG A 715 -27.18 -2.61 0.70
CA ARG A 715 -26.84 -1.27 1.18
C ARG A 715 -26.47 -0.30 0.09
N ASP A 716 -26.64 -0.65 -1.19
CA ASP A 716 -26.22 0.14 -2.36
C ASP A 716 -24.76 0.56 -2.31
N LEU A 717 -23.89 -0.29 -1.73
CA LEU A 717 -22.45 -0.10 -1.72
C LEU A 717 -21.81 -0.63 -3.02
N PRO A 718 -20.64 -0.13 -3.42
CA PRO A 718 -19.88 -0.73 -4.51
C PRO A 718 -19.54 -2.18 -4.17
N VAL A 719 -19.85 -3.09 -5.08
CA VAL A 719 -19.48 -4.51 -4.93
C VAL A 719 -17.98 -4.66 -5.10
N VAL A 720 -17.27 -5.08 -4.05
CA VAL A 720 -15.80 -5.20 -4.04
C VAL A 720 -15.34 -6.36 -4.91
N MET A 721 -16.01 -7.50 -4.81
CA MET A 721 -15.67 -8.72 -5.55
C MET A 721 -16.90 -9.26 -6.30
N PRO A 722 -17.22 -8.74 -7.51
CA PRO A 722 -18.39 -9.16 -8.31
C PRO A 722 -18.43 -10.66 -8.59
N VAL A 723 -17.26 -11.32 -8.67
CA VAL A 723 -17.14 -12.77 -8.86
C VAL A 723 -17.80 -13.59 -7.76
N PHE A 724 -17.93 -13.05 -6.53
CA PHE A 724 -18.60 -13.71 -5.42
C PHE A 724 -20.11 -13.35 -5.32
N ASP A 725 -20.79 -13.29 -6.45
CA ASP A 725 -22.26 -13.35 -6.45
C ASP A 725 -22.71 -14.80 -6.28
N ARG A 726 -23.47 -15.08 -5.21
CA ARG A 726 -23.98 -16.41 -4.85
C ARG A 726 -24.64 -17.15 -6.02
N ASN A 727 -25.30 -16.41 -6.93
CA ASN A 727 -26.07 -16.98 -8.04
C ASN A 727 -25.21 -17.35 -9.26
N THR A 728 -24.05 -16.72 -9.41
CA THR A 728 -23.21 -16.82 -10.63
C THR A 728 -21.81 -17.35 -10.37
N CYS A 729 -21.33 -17.29 -9.14
CA CYS A 729 -19.98 -17.72 -8.76
C CYS A 729 -19.67 -19.17 -9.14
N SER A 730 -18.47 -19.40 -9.65
CA SER A 730 -17.86 -20.72 -9.77
C SER A 730 -16.78 -20.84 -8.72
N ILE A 731 -17.04 -21.58 -7.64
CA ILE A 731 -16.05 -21.78 -6.54
C ILE A 731 -14.77 -22.44 -7.09
N PRO A 732 -14.83 -23.51 -7.94
CA PRO A 732 -13.62 -24.08 -8.53
C PRO A 732 -12.75 -23.04 -9.26
N LYS A 733 -13.36 -22.18 -10.08
CA LYS A 733 -12.65 -21.15 -10.81
C LYS A 733 -12.03 -20.11 -9.89
N SER A 734 -12.72 -19.72 -8.81
CA SER A 734 -12.18 -18.81 -7.79
C SER A 734 -10.97 -19.43 -7.08
N GLN A 735 -11.01 -20.72 -6.76
CA GLN A 735 -9.90 -21.43 -6.14
C GLN A 735 -8.70 -21.56 -7.08
N ILE A 736 -8.93 -21.88 -8.37
CA ILE A 736 -7.87 -21.91 -9.38
C ILE A 736 -7.18 -20.55 -9.46
N SER A 737 -7.96 -19.47 -9.61
CA SER A 737 -7.41 -18.12 -9.69
C SER A 737 -6.65 -17.72 -8.42
N PHE A 738 -7.17 -18.05 -7.25
CA PHE A 738 -6.47 -17.78 -5.97
C PHE A 738 -5.14 -18.53 -5.88
N ILE A 739 -5.12 -19.82 -6.24
CA ILE A 739 -3.90 -20.64 -6.24
C ILE A 739 -2.88 -20.11 -7.24
N ASP A 740 -3.30 -19.84 -8.48
CA ASP A 740 -2.39 -19.38 -9.54
C ASP A 740 -1.77 -18.01 -9.24
N TYR A 741 -2.54 -17.06 -8.69
CA TYR A 741 -2.06 -15.69 -8.50
C TYR A 741 -1.40 -15.42 -7.15
N PHE A 742 -1.84 -16.07 -6.08
CA PHE A 742 -1.35 -15.76 -4.73
C PHE A 742 -0.53 -16.89 -4.10
N ILE A 743 -0.92 -18.13 -4.32
CA ILE A 743 -0.42 -19.27 -3.56
C ILE A 743 0.82 -19.89 -4.19
N THR A 744 0.79 -20.17 -5.49
CA THR A 744 1.85 -20.93 -6.17
C THR A 744 3.22 -20.28 -6.00
N ASP A 745 3.37 -19.02 -6.42
CA ASP A 745 4.66 -18.32 -6.35
C ASP A 745 5.15 -18.13 -4.90
N MET A 746 4.22 -17.87 -3.98
CA MET A 746 4.57 -17.70 -2.56
C MET A 746 5.04 -18.99 -1.92
N PHE A 747 4.32 -20.10 -2.15
CA PHE A 747 4.70 -21.39 -1.57
C PHE A 747 5.89 -22.02 -2.31
N ASP A 748 6.08 -21.78 -3.61
CA ASP A 748 7.31 -22.16 -4.31
C ASP A 748 8.54 -21.46 -3.66
N ALA A 749 8.40 -20.16 -3.32
CA ALA A 749 9.46 -19.43 -2.62
C ALA A 749 9.68 -19.94 -1.19
N TRP A 750 8.61 -20.29 -0.49
CA TRP A 750 8.68 -20.79 0.88
C TRP A 750 9.24 -22.22 0.92
N ASP A 751 8.83 -23.10 0.02
CA ASP A 751 9.36 -24.47 -0.14
C ASP A 751 10.86 -24.46 -0.47
N ALA A 752 11.29 -23.60 -1.38
CA ALA A 752 12.71 -23.42 -1.70
C ALA A 752 13.55 -23.02 -0.47
N PHE A 753 12.96 -22.31 0.51
CA PHE A 753 13.63 -21.91 1.74
C PHE A 753 13.56 -22.98 2.84
N VAL A 754 12.42 -23.66 3.04
CA VAL A 754 12.13 -24.46 4.24
C VAL A 754 12.10 -25.97 3.95
N ASP A 755 11.92 -26.38 2.70
CA ASP A 755 11.73 -27.77 2.23
C ASP A 755 10.41 -28.40 2.75
N LEU A 756 9.33 -28.22 1.98
CA LEU A 756 7.96 -28.60 2.35
C LEU A 756 7.29 -29.50 1.28
N PRO A 757 7.89 -30.62 0.88
CA PRO A 757 7.40 -31.44 -0.24
C PRO A 757 5.98 -31.97 -0.04
N GLU A 758 5.56 -32.21 1.21
CA GLU A 758 4.21 -32.65 1.57
C GLU A 758 3.15 -31.59 1.24
N LEU A 759 3.42 -30.33 1.62
CA LEU A 759 2.52 -29.22 1.34
C LEU A 759 2.37 -28.99 -0.16
N MET A 760 3.50 -29.00 -0.87
CA MET A 760 3.52 -28.82 -2.33
C MET A 760 2.77 -29.95 -3.06
N GLN A 761 2.82 -31.17 -2.54
CA GLN A 761 2.05 -32.29 -3.08
C GLN A 761 0.54 -32.10 -2.87
N HIS A 762 0.12 -31.62 -1.69
CA HIS A 762 -1.30 -31.28 -1.46
C HIS A 762 -1.76 -30.15 -2.37
N LEU A 763 -0.96 -29.07 -2.51
CA LEU A 763 -1.27 -27.95 -3.39
C LEU A 763 -1.49 -28.40 -4.85
N ASP A 764 -0.59 -29.22 -5.40
CA ASP A 764 -0.70 -29.77 -6.76
C ASP A 764 -1.94 -30.65 -6.93
N ASN A 765 -2.24 -31.52 -5.93
CA ASN A 765 -3.41 -32.39 -5.95
C ASN A 765 -4.72 -31.55 -5.88
N ASN A 766 -4.77 -30.56 -5.01
CA ASN A 766 -5.95 -29.70 -4.84
C ASN A 766 -6.18 -28.83 -6.08
N PHE A 767 -5.11 -28.31 -6.69
CA PHE A 767 -5.21 -27.56 -7.93
C PHE A 767 -5.78 -28.41 -9.07
N LYS A 768 -5.30 -29.65 -9.21
CA LYS A 768 -5.85 -30.61 -10.19
C LYS A 768 -7.31 -30.94 -9.93
N TYR A 769 -7.70 -31.08 -8.67
CA TYR A 769 -9.09 -31.29 -8.28
C TYR A 769 -10.00 -30.13 -8.74
N TRP A 770 -9.61 -28.87 -8.44
CA TRP A 770 -10.38 -27.71 -8.84
C TRP A 770 -10.44 -27.55 -10.36
N LYS A 771 -9.34 -27.82 -11.08
CA LYS A 771 -9.33 -27.86 -12.57
C LYS A 771 -10.26 -28.91 -13.12
N GLY A 772 -10.27 -30.10 -12.55
CA GLY A 772 -11.20 -31.15 -12.97
C GLY A 772 -12.67 -30.76 -12.83
N LEU A 773 -13.03 -30.05 -11.75
CA LEU A 773 -14.39 -29.52 -11.59
C LEU A 773 -14.72 -28.42 -12.60
N ASP A 774 -13.78 -27.50 -12.87
CA ASP A 774 -13.98 -26.44 -13.87
C ASP A 774 -14.09 -26.97 -15.30
N ASP A 775 -13.28 -27.97 -15.66
CA ASP A 775 -13.36 -28.67 -16.96
C ASP A 775 -14.73 -29.34 -17.17
N MET A 776 -15.30 -29.87 -16.09
CA MET A 776 -16.68 -30.41 -16.07
C MET A 776 -17.76 -29.30 -16.02
N LYS A 777 -17.36 -28.02 -15.99
CA LYS A 777 -18.23 -26.84 -15.83
C LYS A 777 -19.12 -26.87 -14.58
N LEU A 778 -18.62 -27.50 -13.53
CA LEU A 778 -19.28 -27.53 -12.25
C LEU A 778 -18.93 -26.23 -11.47
N ARG A 779 -19.93 -25.67 -10.83
CA ARG A 779 -19.77 -24.48 -9.97
C ARG A 779 -19.67 -24.83 -8.49
N SER A 780 -19.99 -26.07 -8.15
CA SER A 780 -20.06 -26.60 -6.80
C SER A 780 -18.71 -27.12 -6.31
N LEU A 781 -18.61 -27.31 -5.00
CA LEU A 781 -17.42 -27.80 -4.31
C LEU A 781 -17.08 -29.27 -4.59
N ARG A 782 -18.08 -30.06 -4.99
CA ARG A 782 -17.94 -31.50 -5.23
C ARG A 782 -18.71 -31.90 -6.48
N PRO A 783 -18.31 -32.97 -7.16
CA PRO A 783 -19.14 -33.55 -8.22
C PRO A 783 -20.47 -34.01 -7.65
N PRO A 784 -21.56 -34.04 -8.47
CA PRO A 784 -22.83 -34.60 -8.02
C PRO A 784 -22.62 -36.07 -7.59
N PRO A 785 -23.34 -36.56 -6.56
CA PRO A 785 -23.28 -37.96 -6.21
C PRO A 785 -23.69 -38.82 -7.42
N GLU A 786 -22.97 -39.93 -7.67
CA GLU A 786 -23.27 -40.91 -8.71
C GLU A 786 -24.66 -41.54 -8.55
#